data_74d5b98f396f58ac4d3c734eba4955fc
#
_entry.id   74d5b98f396f58ac4d3c734eba4955fc
#
_cell.length_a   1.000
_cell.length_b   1.000
_cell.length_c   1.000
_cell.angle_alpha   90.00
_cell.angle_beta   90.00
_cell.angle_gamma   90.00
#
_symmetry.space_group_name_H-M   'P 1'
#
loop_
_entity.id
_entity.type
_entity.pdbx_description
1 polymer ?
#
loop_
_entity_poly.entity_id
_entity_poly.type
_entity_poly.pdbx_seq_one_letter_code
_entity_poly.pdbx_strand_id
1 'polypeptide(L)'
;MKIRKWLLLAVASMQMTGAMADNVREKILIDEGWKFAFGNAADPTKDFGCGTEYFNYLTKANSVHNTGPYAQKFNDSTWVSVTIPHDWVTNLSYARNASHSHGYKTVGYKFPETSVGWYRKTISIPKEDLGKHIAIQFDGIFRNAQVWFNGFYMGTEPSGYATQVYDVTEYVNYGGENLICVRADATLEEGWFYEGAGIYRDAWLLKSASVSVAPFGTFVFADIKKPYDAAVVHVKTEVNNHSLESQQCSVEQRLLDAEGKLVGKAESVNLSLNAKQTLGCEQTIALDHPHLWSTDDPYIYKVETTVKVNGEVTDVYETTTGIREVVFDAQSGFMLNGKPIKLKGVNMHQDHAGVGAAIPDALQAWRIKKLKEFGCNAYRASHNPMTPALLDICDREGLLVIDENRLTGINTEHLRLLENMIKRDRNHPSVILWSDGNEEWGIENSVQGTRIAAAMREYTRLLDPTRHSTIANAGGSEMIKGLDVVGFNYIVQNDVDNRKKANPDWKIVGTEETTGCGTRGVYFESKEQPGHMVSMNRGTKPGVENVIERGWNFYDERPWAAGLFYWTGFDYRGEPNPLEYPAHDSEFGILDYCGFMKDEAWYLKSVWTDEPVLHIFPHWNLQGHEGETVEVWAYSNCDEVELIVNGKKLGRQTMPKNGHLKWQAVYQPGKVVAIGYKNGKRMLTQQVETTKPAYKIVMKTDRQTISADGRDVAVVTVEVQDAKGRIVPDACPMLTFKLAGDGRILGVGNGDPSYLGADHPHHNDCHEFSIPAFNGLAQVIIQSSRHSSALQLSGEANKLKTGELTINTK
;
A
#
# COMPACT_ATOMS: atom_id res chain seq x y z
N MET A 1 9.28 40.03 -17.00
CA MET A 1 9.39 40.86 -15.79
C MET A 1 7.98 41.27 -15.37
N LYS A 2 7.36 40.48 -14.44
CA LYS A 2 6.24 40.91 -13.60
C LYS A 2 6.14 39.92 -12.45
N ILE A 3 6.64 40.39 -11.31
CA ILE A 3 6.60 39.72 -10.00
C ILE A 3 5.17 39.83 -9.49
N ARG A 4 4.49 38.72 -9.19
CA ARG A 4 3.24 38.72 -8.41
C ARG A 4 3.56 38.36 -6.95
N LYS A 5 3.38 39.39 -6.11
CA LYS A 5 3.34 39.31 -4.65
C LYS A 5 2.13 38.45 -4.23
N TRP A 6 2.33 37.42 -3.42
CA TRP A 6 1.25 36.79 -2.69
C TRP A 6 1.07 37.51 -1.36
N LEU A 7 -0.10 38.08 -1.19
CA LEU A 7 -0.57 38.64 0.09
C LEU A 7 -0.93 37.46 1.03
N LEU A 8 -0.35 37.51 2.24
CA LEU A 8 -0.86 36.79 3.40
C LEU A 8 -2.22 37.40 3.78
N LEU A 9 -3.30 36.69 3.61
CA LEU A 9 -4.59 36.99 4.24
C LEU A 9 -4.64 36.23 5.58
N ALA A 10 -4.54 36.95 6.69
CA ALA A 10 -4.94 36.52 7.99
C ALA A 10 -6.47 36.36 7.99
N VAL A 11 -6.96 35.13 8.09
CA VAL A 11 -8.39 34.85 8.30
C VAL A 11 -8.65 35.01 9.80
N ALA A 12 -9.28 36.11 10.16
CA ALA A 12 -9.88 36.29 11.47
C ALA A 12 -11.04 35.27 11.60
N SER A 13 -10.95 34.36 12.55
CA SER A 13 -12.04 33.46 12.91
C SER A 13 -13.20 34.27 13.48
N MET A 14 -14.25 34.46 12.71
CA MET A 14 -15.57 34.79 13.26
C MET A 14 -16.09 33.50 13.98
N GLN A 15 -16.04 33.53 15.30
CA GLN A 15 -16.81 32.58 16.10
C GLN A 15 -18.28 32.85 15.90
N MET A 16 -18.93 32.09 15.01
CA MET A 16 -20.36 31.86 15.10
C MET A 16 -20.55 30.83 16.23
N THR A 17 -21.12 31.26 17.33
CA THR A 17 -21.69 30.38 18.37
C THR A 17 -22.92 29.68 17.82
N GLY A 18 -22.74 28.68 16.95
CA GLY A 18 -23.64 27.56 16.84
C GLY A 18 -23.31 26.63 18.02
N ALA A 19 -24.27 26.20 18.80
CA ALA A 19 -24.09 25.16 19.78
C ALA A 19 -23.37 23.99 19.09
N MET A 20 -22.09 23.73 19.48
CA MET A 20 -21.40 22.53 19.06
C MET A 20 -22.23 21.40 19.66
N ALA A 21 -22.87 20.57 18.81
CA ALA A 21 -23.25 19.24 19.20
C ALA A 21 -21.98 18.59 19.72
N ASP A 22 -21.90 18.26 21.01
CA ASP A 22 -20.84 17.44 21.55
C ASP A 22 -20.66 16.26 20.61
N ASN A 23 -19.41 15.89 20.30
CA ASN A 23 -19.07 14.85 19.34
C ASN A 23 -19.88 13.58 19.64
N VAL A 24 -20.98 13.39 18.90
CA VAL A 24 -21.95 12.31 19.15
C VAL A 24 -21.31 10.96 18.78
N ARG A 25 -20.35 10.98 17.84
CA ARG A 25 -19.50 9.84 17.44
C ARG A 25 -18.04 10.21 17.62
N GLU A 26 -17.29 9.29 18.22
CA GLU A 26 -15.83 9.42 18.36
C GLU A 26 -15.13 8.21 17.74
N LYS A 27 -14.08 8.44 16.95
CA LYS A 27 -13.12 7.44 16.49
C LYS A 27 -11.73 7.84 17.00
N ILE A 28 -11.29 7.19 18.06
CA ILE A 28 -10.07 7.54 18.79
C ILE A 28 -8.98 6.53 18.45
N LEU A 29 -7.84 7.03 17.94
CA LEU A 29 -6.67 6.20 17.68
C LEU A 29 -6.06 5.73 19.01
N ILE A 30 -5.76 4.43 19.12
CA ILE A 30 -5.21 3.81 20.31
C ILE A 30 -3.88 3.09 20.08
N ASP A 31 -3.04 3.60 19.19
CA ASP A 31 -1.81 2.96 18.73
C ASP A 31 -0.66 3.02 19.72
N GLU A 32 -0.63 4.01 20.61
CA GLU A 32 0.45 4.17 21.60
C GLU A 32 0.24 3.35 22.86
N GLY A 33 1.32 3.07 23.58
CA GLY A 33 1.26 2.49 24.91
C GLY A 33 0.87 1.02 24.98
N TRP A 34 1.14 0.27 23.94
CA TRP A 34 1.03 -1.19 23.93
C TRP A 34 2.24 -1.84 24.61
N LYS A 35 2.03 -3.02 25.16
CA LYS A 35 3.05 -3.94 25.67
C LYS A 35 3.08 -5.16 24.78
N PHE A 36 4.29 -5.68 24.48
CA PHE A 36 4.50 -6.82 23.60
C PHE A 36 5.43 -7.85 24.26
N ALA A 37 5.12 -9.13 24.08
CA ALA A 37 6.01 -10.23 24.39
C ALA A 37 5.77 -11.41 23.44
N PHE A 38 6.82 -12.19 23.19
CA PHE A 38 6.68 -13.45 22.46
C PHE A 38 5.99 -14.50 23.33
N GLY A 39 5.10 -15.26 22.70
CA GLY A 39 4.58 -16.52 23.16
C GLY A 39 5.35 -17.71 22.55
N ASN A 40 4.66 -18.83 22.37
CA ASN A 40 5.24 -20.00 21.73
C ASN A 40 4.15 -20.86 21.07
N ALA A 41 4.29 -21.13 19.79
CA ALA A 41 3.29 -21.88 19.02
C ALA A 41 3.23 -23.39 19.32
N ALA A 42 4.29 -23.95 19.89
CA ALA A 42 4.43 -25.40 20.13
C ALA A 42 4.40 -25.80 21.62
N ASP A 43 4.68 -24.88 22.53
CA ASP A 43 4.76 -25.12 23.97
C ASP A 43 3.84 -24.16 24.74
N PRO A 44 2.63 -24.60 25.12
CA PRO A 44 1.68 -23.78 25.84
C PRO A 44 2.23 -23.21 27.17
N THR A 45 3.18 -23.87 27.81
CA THR A 45 3.78 -23.39 29.05
C THR A 45 4.63 -22.12 28.81
N LYS A 46 5.22 -22.00 27.62
CA LYS A 46 5.95 -20.82 27.16
C LYS A 46 5.04 -19.80 26.46
N ASP A 47 3.80 -20.18 26.14
CA ASP A 47 2.74 -19.32 25.63
C ASP A 47 1.81 -18.85 26.74
N PHE A 48 2.39 -18.54 27.91
CA PHE A 48 1.70 -18.07 29.12
C PHE A 48 0.58 -19.01 29.60
N GLY A 49 0.67 -20.28 29.30
CA GLY A 49 -0.33 -21.28 29.66
C GLY A 49 -1.62 -21.20 28.81
N CYS A 50 -1.60 -20.52 27.68
CA CYS A 50 -2.76 -20.37 26.81
C CYS A 50 -3.35 -21.73 26.43
N GLY A 51 -4.65 -21.91 26.67
CA GLY A 51 -5.39 -23.13 26.36
C GLY A 51 -5.17 -24.32 27.33
N THR A 52 -4.29 -24.17 28.34
CA THR A 52 -4.02 -25.27 29.32
C THR A 52 -4.97 -25.28 30.51
N GLU A 53 -5.68 -24.17 30.77
CA GLU A 53 -6.61 -24.11 31.91
C GLU A 53 -7.91 -24.89 31.61
N TYR A 54 -8.35 -25.62 32.60
CA TYR A 54 -9.59 -26.42 32.50
C TYR A 54 -10.82 -25.53 32.28
N PHE A 55 -10.89 -24.35 32.93
CA PHE A 55 -11.95 -23.37 32.79
C PHE A 55 -11.50 -22.16 31.97
N ASN A 56 -11.07 -22.39 30.75
CA ASN A 56 -10.72 -21.34 29.80
C ASN A 56 -11.97 -20.76 29.11
N TYR A 57 -11.77 -19.82 28.17
CA TYR A 57 -12.84 -19.16 27.42
C TYR A 57 -13.74 -20.13 26.62
N LEU A 58 -13.32 -21.37 26.37
CA LEU A 58 -14.14 -22.37 25.68
C LEU A 58 -15.21 -22.95 26.59
N THR A 59 -15.06 -22.86 27.91
CA THR A 59 -15.97 -23.45 28.89
C THR A 59 -16.62 -22.41 29.83
N LYS A 60 -16.08 -21.22 29.91
CA LYS A 60 -16.54 -20.10 30.75
C LYS A 60 -16.45 -18.79 30.00
N ALA A 61 -17.35 -17.87 30.30
CA ALA A 61 -17.35 -16.52 29.77
C ALA A 61 -16.06 -15.75 30.11
N ASN A 62 -15.47 -16.04 31.27
CA ASN A 62 -14.21 -15.50 31.70
C ASN A 62 -13.40 -16.61 32.42
N SER A 63 -12.07 -16.54 32.38
CA SER A 63 -11.19 -17.50 33.07
C SER A 63 -11.37 -17.41 34.60
N VAL A 64 -11.60 -18.54 35.24
CA VAL A 64 -11.82 -18.63 36.69
C VAL A 64 -10.56 -18.26 37.48
N HIS A 65 -9.39 -18.64 36.96
CA HIS A 65 -8.11 -18.41 37.62
C HIS A 65 -7.45 -17.09 37.26
N ASN A 66 -7.86 -16.53 36.12
CA ASN A 66 -7.43 -15.19 35.68
C ASN A 66 -5.91 -14.98 35.75
N THR A 67 -5.14 -15.94 35.25
CA THR A 67 -3.68 -15.99 35.36
C THR A 67 -2.94 -15.65 34.07
N GLY A 68 -3.59 -15.74 32.93
CA GLY A 68 -3.00 -15.47 31.61
C GLY A 68 -2.89 -13.98 31.28
N PRO A 69 -2.29 -13.65 30.13
CA PRO A 69 -2.12 -12.25 29.66
C PRO A 69 -3.42 -11.44 29.51
N TYR A 70 -4.55 -12.09 29.33
CA TYR A 70 -5.88 -11.49 29.28
C TYR A 70 -6.42 -11.03 30.64
N ALA A 71 -5.72 -11.37 31.74
CA ALA A 71 -6.09 -10.97 33.10
C ALA A 71 -5.60 -9.57 33.45
N GLN A 72 -6.45 -8.72 34.08
CA GLN A 72 -6.05 -7.38 34.50
C GLN A 72 -4.86 -7.37 35.47
N LYS A 73 -4.76 -8.36 36.35
CA LYS A 73 -3.70 -8.48 37.37
C LYS A 73 -2.42 -9.16 36.86
N PHE A 74 -2.37 -9.56 35.62
CA PHE A 74 -1.19 -10.17 35.01
C PHE A 74 -0.01 -9.18 35.05
N ASN A 75 1.18 -9.65 35.46
CA ASN A 75 2.37 -8.81 35.54
C ASN A 75 3.07 -8.78 34.15
N ASP A 76 2.93 -7.67 33.45
CA ASP A 76 3.58 -7.38 32.15
C ASP A 76 4.77 -6.41 32.28
N SER A 77 5.34 -6.23 33.47
CA SER A 77 6.45 -5.29 33.70
C SER A 77 7.71 -5.60 32.89
N THR A 78 7.89 -6.84 32.47
CA THR A 78 9.01 -7.30 31.64
C THR A 78 8.74 -7.20 30.13
N TRP A 79 7.51 -6.88 29.75
CA TRP A 79 7.13 -6.77 28.33
C TRP A 79 7.67 -5.49 27.72
N VAL A 80 8.03 -5.57 26.44
CA VAL A 80 8.55 -4.40 25.71
C VAL A 80 7.41 -3.44 25.37
N SER A 81 7.66 -2.13 25.56
CA SER A 81 6.71 -1.10 25.09
C SER A 81 6.83 -0.94 23.58
N VAL A 82 5.70 -1.00 22.89
CA VAL A 82 5.61 -0.81 21.44
C VAL A 82 4.52 0.19 21.08
N THR A 83 4.69 0.83 19.94
CA THR A 83 3.65 1.61 19.26
C THR A 83 3.25 0.82 18.01
N ILE A 84 1.95 0.66 17.77
CA ILE A 84 1.45 0.08 16.53
C ILE A 84 1.25 1.20 15.50
N PRO A 85 1.27 0.91 14.23
CA PRO A 85 1.53 -0.40 13.56
C PRO A 85 2.87 -1.01 13.96
N HIS A 86 2.87 -2.34 14.23
CA HIS A 86 4.05 -3.07 14.70
C HIS A 86 4.17 -4.41 13.99
N ASP A 87 5.28 -4.62 13.33
CA ASP A 87 5.67 -5.86 12.67
C ASP A 87 6.93 -6.42 13.35
N TRP A 88 6.76 -7.45 14.21
CA TRP A 88 7.90 -8.01 14.95
C TRP A 88 8.88 -8.81 14.09
N VAL A 89 8.46 -9.23 12.87
CA VAL A 89 9.29 -10.03 11.98
C VAL A 89 10.49 -9.23 11.45
N THR A 90 10.36 -7.90 11.36
CA THR A 90 11.45 -7.01 10.95
C THR A 90 12.72 -7.22 11.80
N ASN A 91 12.55 -7.48 13.09
CA ASN A 91 13.62 -7.64 14.06
C ASN A 91 14.17 -9.09 14.16
N LEU A 92 13.56 -10.05 13.44
CA LEU A 92 14.02 -11.44 13.47
C LEU A 92 15.25 -11.62 12.57
N SER A 93 16.06 -12.63 12.91
CA SER A 93 17.22 -13.02 12.10
C SER A 93 16.80 -13.71 10.81
N TYR A 94 17.72 -13.80 9.86
CA TYR A 94 17.57 -14.59 8.65
C TYR A 94 18.14 -16.00 8.86
N ALA A 95 17.49 -17.03 8.29
CA ALA A 95 17.97 -18.38 8.30
C ALA A 95 17.67 -19.10 6.99
N ARG A 96 18.67 -19.77 6.39
CA ARG A 96 18.53 -20.49 5.12
C ARG A 96 17.40 -21.54 5.12
N ASN A 97 17.08 -22.12 6.28
CA ASN A 97 16.01 -23.11 6.45
C ASN A 97 14.64 -22.49 6.78
N ALA A 98 14.55 -21.17 6.87
CA ALA A 98 13.27 -20.46 7.03
C ALA A 98 12.50 -20.39 5.69
N SER A 99 11.28 -19.86 5.73
CA SER A 99 10.42 -19.77 4.56
C SER A 99 10.99 -18.81 3.52
N HIS A 100 11.09 -19.30 2.30
CA HIS A 100 11.41 -18.50 1.11
C HIS A 100 10.38 -17.38 0.89
N SER A 101 9.09 -17.67 1.09
CA SER A 101 7.99 -16.71 0.95
C SER A 101 8.11 -15.54 1.94
N HIS A 102 8.60 -15.78 3.14
CA HIS A 102 8.84 -14.74 4.15
C HIS A 102 10.26 -14.14 4.11
N GLY A 103 10.98 -14.30 2.99
CA GLY A 103 12.32 -13.73 2.83
C GLY A 103 13.31 -14.29 3.85
N TYR A 104 13.20 -15.58 4.16
CA TYR A 104 14.09 -16.30 5.08
C TYR A 104 14.13 -15.77 6.53
N LYS A 105 13.13 -14.99 6.96
CA LYS A 105 12.97 -14.57 8.37
C LYS A 105 12.57 -15.78 9.24
N THR A 106 13.09 -15.81 10.48
CA THR A 106 12.84 -16.89 11.44
C THR A 106 11.45 -16.81 12.05
N VAL A 107 10.42 -17.01 11.23
CA VAL A 107 8.98 -17.05 11.56
C VAL A 107 8.34 -18.25 10.88
N GLY A 108 7.18 -18.68 11.35
CA GLY A 108 6.45 -19.83 10.81
C GLY A 108 6.64 -21.10 11.67
N TYR A 109 6.09 -22.22 11.24
CA TYR A 109 5.99 -23.46 12.01
C TYR A 109 7.34 -24.04 12.47
N LYS A 110 8.45 -23.72 11.80
CA LYS A 110 9.81 -24.13 12.17
C LYS A 110 10.41 -23.31 13.33
N PHE A 111 9.81 -22.17 13.66
CA PHE A 111 10.28 -21.20 14.64
C PHE A 111 9.17 -20.83 15.63
N PRO A 112 8.68 -21.79 16.42
CA PRO A 112 7.50 -21.58 17.27
C PRO A 112 7.70 -20.50 18.34
N GLU A 113 8.94 -20.23 18.74
CA GLU A 113 9.32 -19.22 19.76
C GLU A 113 9.24 -17.78 19.27
N THR A 114 9.17 -17.54 17.97
CA THR A 114 9.11 -16.22 17.36
C THR A 114 7.86 -16.02 16.50
N SER A 115 6.96 -16.99 16.47
CA SER A 115 5.78 -16.99 15.61
C SER A 115 4.49 -16.58 16.31
N VAL A 116 4.50 -16.45 17.65
CA VAL A 116 3.36 -15.98 18.44
C VAL A 116 3.74 -14.70 19.16
N GLY A 117 2.91 -13.67 19.02
CA GLY A 117 3.05 -12.39 19.72
C GLY A 117 1.82 -12.08 20.55
N TRP A 118 2.06 -11.62 21.79
CA TRP A 118 1.05 -11.15 22.69
C TRP A 118 1.15 -9.63 22.86
N TYR A 119 0.01 -8.99 22.82
CA TYR A 119 -0.13 -7.54 23.02
C TYR A 119 -1.08 -7.25 24.18
N ARG A 120 -0.76 -6.22 24.98
CA ARG A 120 -1.62 -5.73 26.04
C ARG A 120 -1.67 -4.21 26.01
N LYS A 121 -2.86 -3.66 26.23
CA LYS A 121 -3.05 -2.21 26.37
C LYS A 121 -4.15 -1.91 27.37
N THR A 122 -3.87 -1.00 28.30
CA THR A 122 -4.87 -0.44 29.21
C THR A 122 -5.37 0.90 28.66
N ILE A 123 -6.70 1.06 28.63
CA ILE A 123 -7.39 2.29 28.24
C ILE A 123 -8.36 2.72 29.34
N SER A 124 -8.59 4.01 29.47
CA SER A 124 -9.64 4.55 30.34
C SER A 124 -10.87 4.90 29.53
N ILE A 125 -12.04 4.47 30.01
CA ILE A 125 -13.33 4.85 29.46
C ILE A 125 -14.07 5.65 30.53
N PRO A 126 -14.43 6.94 30.27
CA PRO A 126 -15.09 7.80 31.23
C PRO A 126 -16.44 7.25 31.68
N LYS A 127 -16.87 7.67 32.89
CA LYS A 127 -18.17 7.27 33.42
C LYS A 127 -19.34 7.84 32.61
N GLU A 128 -19.10 8.97 32.00
CA GLU A 128 -20.05 9.71 31.15
C GLU A 128 -20.40 8.97 29.85
N ASP A 129 -19.58 8.01 29.45
CA ASP A 129 -19.81 7.14 28.27
C ASP A 129 -20.79 6.00 28.58
N LEU A 130 -21.27 5.85 29.82
CA LEU A 130 -22.29 4.86 30.16
C LEU A 130 -23.58 5.13 29.35
N GLY A 131 -24.02 4.13 28.61
CA GLY A 131 -25.16 4.21 27.67
C GLY A 131 -24.78 4.47 26.23
N LYS A 132 -23.51 4.77 25.94
CA LYS A 132 -22.98 4.73 24.56
C LYS A 132 -22.70 3.28 24.13
N HIS A 133 -22.69 3.06 22.82
CA HIS A 133 -22.13 1.86 22.20
C HIS A 133 -20.61 2.03 22.08
N ILE A 134 -19.85 1.07 22.60
CA ILE A 134 -18.38 1.07 22.63
C ILE A 134 -17.87 -0.12 21.85
N ALA A 135 -16.96 0.13 20.89
CA ALA A 135 -16.33 -0.95 20.12
C ALA A 135 -14.80 -0.71 19.98
N ILE A 136 -14.05 -1.80 19.80
CA ILE A 136 -12.64 -1.78 19.42
C ILE A 136 -12.54 -2.24 17.96
N GLN A 137 -11.85 -1.45 17.14
CA GLN A 137 -11.57 -1.82 15.75
C GLN A 137 -10.08 -2.02 15.57
N PHE A 138 -9.69 -3.08 14.86
CA PHE A 138 -8.36 -3.29 14.31
C PHE A 138 -8.45 -3.32 12.78
N ASP A 139 -7.63 -2.52 12.11
CA ASP A 139 -7.62 -2.47 10.64
C ASP A 139 -6.87 -3.65 10.02
N GLY A 140 -6.08 -4.39 10.81
CA GLY A 140 -5.45 -5.65 10.44
C GLY A 140 -4.49 -6.15 11.52
N ILE A 141 -4.56 -7.45 11.79
CA ILE A 141 -3.64 -8.19 12.68
C ILE A 141 -3.18 -9.44 11.94
N PHE A 142 -1.92 -9.57 11.61
CA PHE A 142 -1.39 -10.78 11.00
C PHE A 142 -0.86 -11.73 12.08
N ARG A 143 -1.41 -12.94 12.20
CA ARG A 143 -2.72 -13.44 11.76
C ARG A 143 -3.34 -14.30 12.87
N ASN A 144 -4.46 -14.97 12.58
CA ASN A 144 -5.14 -15.86 13.52
C ASN A 144 -5.29 -15.20 14.90
N ALA A 145 -5.77 -13.95 14.87
CA ALA A 145 -5.82 -13.07 16.03
C ALA A 145 -6.92 -13.47 16.99
N GLN A 146 -6.57 -13.71 18.25
CA GLN A 146 -7.49 -13.90 19.36
C GLN A 146 -7.52 -12.62 20.20
N VAL A 147 -8.72 -12.11 20.50
CA VAL A 147 -8.90 -10.85 21.20
C VAL A 147 -9.70 -11.06 22.50
N TRP A 148 -9.26 -10.40 23.57
CA TRP A 148 -9.95 -10.33 24.85
C TRP A 148 -10.12 -8.88 25.30
N PHE A 149 -11.24 -8.61 25.97
CA PHE A 149 -11.50 -7.33 26.61
C PHE A 149 -11.88 -7.58 28.07
N ASN A 150 -11.13 -7.01 29.03
CA ASN A 150 -11.33 -7.21 30.49
C ASN A 150 -11.38 -8.70 30.90
N GLY A 151 -10.64 -9.56 30.21
CA GLY A 151 -10.61 -11.00 30.46
C GLY A 151 -11.72 -11.77 29.73
N PHE A 152 -12.66 -11.13 29.08
CA PHE A 152 -13.69 -11.75 28.27
C PHE A 152 -13.17 -11.99 26.85
N TYR A 153 -13.37 -13.19 26.32
CA TYR A 153 -12.99 -13.51 24.95
C TYR A 153 -13.97 -12.88 23.95
N MET A 154 -13.44 -12.09 23.02
CA MET A 154 -14.24 -11.35 22.01
C MET A 154 -14.35 -12.11 20.69
N GLY A 155 -13.36 -12.91 20.32
CA GLY A 155 -13.39 -13.68 19.08
C GLY A 155 -12.02 -14.01 18.54
N THR A 156 -12.00 -14.78 17.44
CA THR A 156 -10.84 -15.10 16.63
C THR A 156 -11.07 -14.66 15.19
N GLU A 157 -10.11 -13.96 14.60
CA GLU A 157 -10.06 -13.66 13.17
C GLU A 157 -8.89 -14.45 12.55
N PRO A 158 -9.17 -15.45 11.69
CA PRO A 158 -8.14 -16.26 11.06
C PRO A 158 -7.31 -15.50 10.04
N SER A 159 -7.93 -14.59 9.25
CA SER A 159 -7.23 -13.84 8.21
C SER A 159 -6.39 -12.69 8.77
N GLY A 160 -5.20 -12.50 8.20
CA GLY A 160 -4.34 -11.38 8.52
C GLY A 160 -4.84 -10.03 7.97
N TYR A 161 -5.79 -10.01 7.06
CA TYR A 161 -6.12 -8.84 6.25
C TYR A 161 -7.51 -8.24 6.51
N ALA A 162 -8.35 -8.91 7.28
CA ALA A 162 -9.69 -8.44 7.61
C ALA A 162 -9.67 -7.32 8.65
N THR A 163 -10.50 -6.30 8.45
CA THR A 163 -10.82 -5.34 9.51
C THR A 163 -11.74 -6.00 10.53
N GLN A 164 -11.40 -5.90 11.81
CA GLN A 164 -12.08 -6.54 12.93
C GLN A 164 -12.75 -5.47 13.79
N VAL A 165 -14.04 -5.64 14.11
CA VAL A 165 -14.78 -4.74 15.01
C VAL A 165 -15.44 -5.57 16.11
N TYR A 166 -15.10 -5.28 17.36
CA TYR A 166 -15.61 -5.97 18.53
C TYR A 166 -16.45 -5.04 19.39
N ASP A 167 -17.75 -5.34 19.52
CA ASP A 167 -18.63 -4.67 20.49
C ASP A 167 -18.23 -5.07 21.93
N VAL A 168 -17.75 -4.10 22.69
CA VAL A 168 -17.30 -4.30 24.07
C VAL A 168 -18.21 -3.62 25.11
N THR A 169 -19.33 -3.04 24.69
CA THR A 169 -20.21 -2.20 25.49
C THR A 169 -20.54 -2.78 26.87
N GLU A 170 -20.96 -4.05 26.92
CA GLU A 170 -21.39 -4.72 28.14
C GLU A 170 -20.20 -5.20 29.02
N TYR A 171 -18.97 -5.10 28.52
CA TYR A 171 -17.76 -5.53 29.22
C TYR A 171 -16.94 -4.37 29.80
N VAL A 172 -17.38 -3.12 29.57
CA VAL A 172 -16.64 -1.90 29.97
C VAL A 172 -16.72 -1.65 31.47
N ASN A 173 -15.59 -1.35 32.08
CA ASN A 173 -15.48 -0.74 33.42
C ASN A 173 -15.58 0.79 33.25
N TYR A 174 -16.80 1.35 33.27
CA TYR A 174 -17.04 2.78 33.13
C TYR A 174 -16.46 3.57 34.30
N GLY A 175 -15.67 4.60 34.05
CA GLY A 175 -14.94 5.38 35.02
C GLY A 175 -13.67 4.71 35.55
N GLY A 176 -13.20 3.64 34.91
CA GLY A 176 -12.05 2.86 35.29
C GLY A 176 -11.17 2.43 34.13
N GLU A 177 -10.18 1.61 34.47
CA GLU A 177 -9.27 1.01 33.49
C GLU A 177 -9.89 -0.21 32.82
N ASN A 178 -9.63 -0.36 31.53
CA ASN A 178 -10.06 -1.45 30.69
C ASN A 178 -8.85 -2.03 29.96
N LEU A 179 -8.75 -3.35 29.94
CA LEU A 179 -7.66 -4.09 29.32
C LEU A 179 -8.07 -4.65 27.95
N ILE A 180 -7.31 -4.33 26.94
CA ILE A 180 -7.33 -5.01 25.64
C ILE A 180 -6.15 -5.98 25.60
N CYS A 181 -6.39 -7.25 25.26
CA CYS A 181 -5.35 -8.24 25.07
C CYS A 181 -5.53 -8.93 23.71
N VAL A 182 -4.44 -9.07 22.97
CA VAL A 182 -4.42 -9.72 21.65
C VAL A 182 -3.32 -10.77 21.62
N ARG A 183 -3.62 -11.96 21.12
CA ARG A 183 -2.66 -12.99 20.71
C ARG A 183 -2.72 -13.11 19.19
N ALA A 184 -1.60 -12.87 18.52
CA ALA A 184 -1.45 -13.10 17.09
C ALA A 184 -0.55 -14.31 16.86
N ASP A 185 -0.93 -15.21 15.93
CA ASP A 185 -0.22 -16.46 15.66
C ASP A 185 0.11 -16.56 14.18
N ALA A 186 1.35 -16.18 13.84
CA ALA A 186 1.91 -16.22 12.48
C ALA A 186 2.64 -17.54 12.17
N THR A 187 2.21 -18.65 12.75
CA THR A 187 2.76 -19.97 12.47
C THR A 187 2.51 -20.43 11.04
N LEU A 188 1.37 -20.04 10.47
CA LEU A 188 0.95 -20.34 9.10
C LEU A 188 1.03 -19.10 8.23
N GLU A 189 1.50 -19.29 7.01
CA GLU A 189 1.44 -18.30 5.93
C GLU A 189 0.03 -18.24 5.34
N GLU A 190 -0.37 -17.09 4.79
CA GLU A 190 -1.63 -16.89 4.05
C GLU A 190 -1.35 -16.61 2.57
N GLY A 191 -0.18 -16.10 2.25
CA GLY A 191 0.33 -15.87 0.90
C GLY A 191 1.76 -16.40 0.73
N TRP A 192 2.30 -16.28 -0.48
CA TRP A 192 3.68 -16.69 -0.81
C TRP A 192 4.62 -15.48 -0.94
N PHE A 193 4.41 -14.45 -0.13
CA PHE A 193 5.18 -13.23 -0.03
C PHE A 193 5.35 -12.83 1.43
N TYR A 194 6.17 -11.82 1.71
CA TYR A 194 6.34 -11.33 3.08
C TYR A 194 5.05 -10.70 3.59
N GLU A 195 4.55 -11.21 4.69
CA GLU A 195 3.30 -10.76 5.31
C GLU A 195 3.54 -10.02 6.64
N GLY A 196 4.76 -10.12 7.19
CA GLY A 196 5.05 -9.62 8.53
C GLY A 196 4.34 -10.42 9.61
N ALA A 197 4.22 -9.86 10.80
CA ALA A 197 3.35 -10.38 11.86
C ALA A 197 3.09 -9.34 12.95
N GLY A 198 1.88 -9.34 13.52
CA GLY A 198 1.50 -8.47 14.62
C GLY A 198 0.30 -7.59 14.32
N ILE A 199 0.08 -6.59 15.18
CA ILE A 199 -0.90 -5.52 14.91
C ILE A 199 -0.21 -4.54 13.96
N TYR A 200 -0.23 -4.86 12.66
CA TYR A 200 0.55 -4.16 11.63
C TYR A 200 -0.21 -3.01 10.96
N ARG A 201 -1.46 -2.77 11.38
CA ARG A 201 -2.30 -1.62 11.01
C ARG A 201 -2.84 -0.95 12.25
N ASP A 202 -3.56 0.17 12.08
CA ASP A 202 -4.08 0.99 13.18
C ASP A 202 -5.13 0.27 14.02
N ALA A 203 -5.26 0.69 15.28
CA ALA A 203 -6.33 0.29 16.19
C ALA A 203 -7.10 1.51 16.73
N TRP A 204 -8.42 1.34 16.88
CA TRP A 204 -9.35 2.41 17.20
C TRP A 204 -10.29 2.04 18.33
N LEU A 205 -10.54 2.99 19.21
CA LEU A 205 -11.68 2.97 20.12
C LEU A 205 -12.82 3.76 19.47
N LEU A 206 -13.93 3.09 19.22
CA LEU A 206 -15.13 3.67 18.64
C LEU A 206 -16.19 3.89 19.71
N LYS A 207 -16.79 5.08 19.72
CA LYS A 207 -17.90 5.42 20.59
C LYS A 207 -19.02 6.04 19.77
N SER A 208 -20.26 5.60 19.99
CA SER A 208 -21.45 6.16 19.34
C SER A 208 -22.65 6.07 20.29
N ALA A 209 -23.75 6.74 19.95
CA ALA A 209 -25.00 6.51 20.65
C ALA A 209 -25.54 5.10 20.36
N SER A 210 -26.51 4.66 21.16
CA SER A 210 -27.16 3.34 20.98
C SER A 210 -27.92 3.21 19.66
N VAL A 211 -28.37 4.32 19.07
CA VAL A 211 -28.94 4.36 17.73
C VAL A 211 -27.97 5.17 16.84
N SER A 212 -27.30 4.50 15.91
CA SER A 212 -26.24 5.09 15.11
C SER A 212 -26.06 4.37 13.77
N VAL A 213 -25.37 4.98 12.83
CA VAL A 213 -24.98 4.34 11.57
C VAL A 213 -24.05 3.15 11.87
N ALA A 214 -24.34 2.00 11.25
CA ALA A 214 -23.50 0.80 11.37
C ALA A 214 -22.06 1.05 10.90
N PRO A 215 -21.05 0.33 11.43
CA PRO A 215 -19.70 0.34 10.85
C PRO A 215 -19.75 0.01 9.36
N PHE A 216 -19.13 0.86 8.51
CA PHE A 216 -19.20 0.76 7.05
C PHE A 216 -20.64 0.70 6.47
N GLY A 217 -21.61 1.21 7.22
CA GLY A 217 -23.04 1.11 6.93
C GLY A 217 -23.54 2.09 5.86
N THR A 218 -22.68 2.94 5.29
CA THR A 218 -23.03 3.80 4.16
C THR A 218 -22.49 3.25 2.85
N PHE A 219 -23.29 3.41 1.80
CA PHE A 219 -22.85 3.18 0.43
C PHE A 219 -23.33 4.33 -0.46
N VAL A 220 -22.38 5.05 -1.04
CA VAL A 220 -22.62 6.24 -1.86
C VAL A 220 -22.20 5.95 -3.30
N PHE A 221 -23.11 6.12 -4.25
CA PHE A 221 -22.83 6.01 -5.67
C PHE A 221 -23.67 6.99 -6.47
N ALA A 222 -23.37 7.20 -7.74
CA ALA A 222 -24.08 8.18 -8.56
C ALA A 222 -24.47 7.63 -9.93
N ASP A 223 -25.71 7.91 -10.33
CA ASP A 223 -26.17 7.79 -11.71
C ASP A 223 -25.94 9.12 -12.43
N ILE A 224 -25.01 9.11 -13.39
CA ILE A 224 -24.60 10.32 -14.11
C ILE A 224 -25.37 10.41 -15.44
N LYS A 225 -25.99 11.54 -15.69
CA LYS A 225 -26.71 11.82 -16.95
C LYS A 225 -25.76 12.33 -18.01
N LYS A 226 -25.83 11.77 -19.20
CA LYS A 226 -25.10 12.30 -20.35
C LYS A 226 -25.72 13.65 -20.80
N PRO A 227 -24.93 14.67 -21.15
CA PRO A 227 -23.46 14.66 -21.35
C PRO A 227 -22.62 14.99 -20.10
N TYR A 228 -22.98 14.56 -18.90
CA TYR A 228 -22.31 14.77 -17.62
C TYR A 228 -22.61 16.10 -16.92
N ASP A 229 -23.78 16.66 -17.18
CA ASP A 229 -24.25 17.94 -16.62
C ASP A 229 -25.15 17.78 -15.39
N ALA A 230 -25.56 16.56 -15.07
CA ALA A 230 -26.35 16.25 -13.89
C ALA A 230 -26.05 14.84 -13.36
N ALA A 231 -26.26 14.63 -12.06
CA ALA A 231 -26.17 13.34 -11.41
C ALA A 231 -27.28 13.16 -10.37
N VAL A 232 -27.63 11.91 -10.11
CA VAL A 232 -28.42 11.50 -8.94
C VAL A 232 -27.49 10.70 -8.03
N VAL A 233 -27.18 11.26 -6.87
CA VAL A 233 -26.36 10.59 -5.86
C VAL A 233 -27.27 9.75 -4.97
N HIS A 234 -27.04 8.45 -4.92
CA HIS A 234 -27.71 7.49 -4.07
C HIS A 234 -26.90 7.32 -2.78
N VAL A 235 -27.58 7.33 -1.64
CA VAL A 235 -27.00 7.06 -0.34
C VAL A 235 -27.82 5.95 0.34
N LYS A 236 -27.25 4.75 0.40
CA LYS A 236 -27.77 3.66 1.21
C LYS A 236 -27.16 3.75 2.60
N THR A 237 -27.98 3.63 3.63
CA THR A 237 -27.55 3.75 5.02
C THR A 237 -28.12 2.62 5.86
N GLU A 238 -27.26 1.88 6.57
CA GLU A 238 -27.63 0.91 7.60
C GLU A 238 -27.56 1.59 8.97
N VAL A 239 -28.66 1.58 9.73
CA VAL A 239 -28.74 2.14 11.09
C VAL A 239 -28.91 1.00 12.07
N ASN A 240 -28.08 0.98 13.11
CA ASN A 240 -28.12 0.04 14.21
C ASN A 240 -28.93 0.61 15.40
N ASN A 241 -29.74 -0.23 16.04
CA ASN A 241 -30.24 -0.01 17.37
C ASN A 241 -29.57 -0.99 18.35
N HIS A 242 -28.56 -0.53 19.07
CA HIS A 242 -27.84 -1.33 20.07
C HIS A 242 -28.58 -1.45 21.40
N SER A 243 -29.70 -0.72 21.61
CA SER A 243 -30.50 -0.77 22.85
C SER A 243 -31.38 -2.01 22.92
N LEU A 244 -31.94 -2.27 24.11
CA LEU A 244 -32.93 -3.35 24.35
C LEU A 244 -34.37 -2.91 24.12
N GLU A 245 -34.57 -1.68 23.66
CA GLU A 245 -35.91 -1.11 23.40
C GLU A 245 -36.06 -0.78 21.93
N SER A 246 -37.28 -0.81 21.44
CA SER A 246 -37.60 -0.33 20.08
C SER A 246 -37.44 1.19 20.02
N GLN A 247 -36.83 1.68 18.92
CA GLN A 247 -36.52 3.10 18.72
C GLN A 247 -37.12 3.58 17.40
N GLN A 248 -37.54 4.85 17.36
CA GLN A 248 -37.83 5.54 16.12
C GLN A 248 -36.78 6.60 15.89
N CYS A 249 -36.23 6.63 14.67
CA CYS A 249 -35.25 7.63 14.28
C CYS A 249 -35.54 8.20 12.90
N SER A 250 -34.99 9.38 12.63
CA SER A 250 -34.93 9.94 11.28
C SER A 250 -33.50 9.98 10.78
N VAL A 251 -33.31 9.78 9.47
CA VAL A 251 -32.04 9.84 8.77
C VAL A 251 -32.04 10.99 7.80
N GLU A 252 -31.10 11.88 7.88
CA GLU A 252 -30.90 13.02 6.99
C GLU A 252 -29.56 12.90 6.26
N GLN A 253 -29.53 13.28 4.97
CA GLN A 253 -28.30 13.26 4.15
C GLN A 253 -27.99 14.67 3.63
N ARG A 254 -26.71 15.06 3.74
CA ARG A 254 -26.19 16.30 3.17
C ARG A 254 -24.98 15.96 2.31
N LEU A 255 -24.93 16.48 1.09
CA LEU A 255 -23.77 16.37 0.21
C LEU A 255 -23.01 17.70 0.27
N LEU A 256 -21.75 17.61 0.65
CA LEU A 256 -20.83 18.73 0.77
C LEU A 256 -19.76 18.64 -0.34
N ASP A 257 -19.34 19.77 -0.87
CA ASP A 257 -18.19 19.85 -1.79
C ASP A 257 -16.85 19.75 -1.03
N ALA A 258 -15.74 19.83 -1.77
CA ALA A 258 -14.40 19.74 -1.21
C ALA A 258 -14.08 20.85 -0.20
N GLU A 259 -14.75 22.01 -0.32
CA GLU A 259 -14.63 23.17 0.58
C GLU A 259 -15.58 23.09 1.79
N GLY A 260 -16.39 22.00 1.90
CA GLY A 260 -17.38 21.81 2.97
C GLY A 260 -18.70 22.57 2.79
N LYS A 261 -18.96 23.12 1.59
CA LYS A 261 -20.19 23.82 1.29
C LYS A 261 -21.30 22.83 0.92
N LEU A 262 -22.51 23.05 1.40
CA LEU A 262 -23.68 22.25 1.05
C LEU A 262 -24.04 22.44 -0.44
N VAL A 263 -24.00 21.34 -1.20
CA VAL A 263 -24.36 21.31 -2.63
C VAL A 263 -25.61 20.49 -2.94
N GLY A 264 -26.08 19.68 -1.97
CA GLY A 264 -27.32 18.92 -2.11
C GLY A 264 -27.79 18.32 -0.77
N LYS A 265 -29.04 17.97 -0.68
CA LYS A 265 -29.61 17.25 0.47
C LYS A 265 -30.73 16.32 0.02
N ALA A 266 -30.95 15.22 0.75
CA ALA A 266 -32.08 14.36 0.56
C ALA A 266 -33.26 14.73 1.50
N GLU A 267 -34.44 14.24 1.17
CA GLU A 267 -35.57 14.24 2.11
C GLU A 267 -35.25 13.29 3.27
N SER A 268 -35.66 13.66 4.49
CA SER A 268 -35.53 12.84 5.68
C SER A 268 -36.39 11.57 5.60
N VAL A 269 -35.82 10.45 6.04
CA VAL A 269 -36.51 9.15 6.12
C VAL A 269 -36.67 8.74 7.58
N ASN A 270 -37.87 8.31 7.97
CA ASN A 270 -38.12 7.78 9.31
C ASN A 270 -37.99 6.26 9.32
N LEU A 271 -37.31 5.73 10.33
CA LEU A 271 -37.13 4.29 10.55
C LEU A 271 -37.69 3.90 11.92
N SER A 272 -38.27 2.71 11.97
CA SER A 272 -38.71 2.06 13.22
C SER A 272 -37.83 0.82 13.43
N LEU A 273 -36.96 0.87 14.43
CA LEU A 273 -36.01 -0.16 14.73
C LEU A 273 -36.44 -0.95 15.96
N ASN A 274 -36.57 -2.27 15.86
CA ASN A 274 -36.68 -3.11 17.04
C ASN A 274 -35.40 -3.12 17.88
N ALA A 275 -35.50 -3.63 19.09
CA ALA A 275 -34.32 -3.87 19.93
C ALA A 275 -33.25 -4.72 19.18
N LYS A 276 -31.99 -4.33 19.24
CA LYS A 276 -30.85 -5.03 18.60
C LYS A 276 -30.99 -5.24 17.07
N GLN A 277 -31.77 -4.42 16.38
CA GLN A 277 -32.02 -4.50 14.93
C GLN A 277 -31.12 -3.55 14.16
N THR A 278 -30.63 -4.01 13.00
CA THR A 278 -30.10 -3.18 11.92
C THR A 278 -31.12 -3.03 10.82
N LEU A 279 -31.36 -1.82 10.33
CA LEU A 279 -32.32 -1.55 9.24
C LEU A 279 -31.69 -0.57 8.24
N GLY A 280 -31.87 -0.88 6.95
CA GLY A 280 -31.38 -0.03 5.87
C GLY A 280 -32.41 0.94 5.34
N CYS A 281 -31.97 2.08 4.84
CA CYS A 281 -32.76 2.99 3.99
C CYS A 281 -31.94 3.45 2.80
N GLU A 282 -32.65 3.95 1.77
CA GLU A 282 -32.01 4.55 0.60
C GLU A 282 -32.61 5.94 0.36
N GLN A 283 -31.75 6.90 0.09
CA GLN A 283 -32.12 8.30 -0.20
C GLN A 283 -31.37 8.78 -1.44
N THR A 284 -31.89 9.78 -2.12
CA THR A 284 -31.29 10.33 -3.33
C THR A 284 -31.10 11.84 -3.22
N ILE A 285 -30.00 12.32 -3.80
CA ILE A 285 -29.67 13.75 -3.87
C ILE A 285 -29.45 14.10 -5.33
N ALA A 286 -30.23 15.05 -5.84
CA ALA A 286 -29.97 15.61 -7.17
C ALA A 286 -28.81 16.58 -7.10
N LEU A 287 -27.91 16.50 -8.09
CA LEU A 287 -26.73 17.36 -8.21
C LEU A 287 -26.61 17.84 -9.65
N ASP A 288 -26.69 19.15 -9.81
CA ASP A 288 -26.46 19.81 -11.09
C ASP A 288 -24.94 20.09 -11.27
N HIS A 289 -24.46 19.88 -12.48
CA HIS A 289 -23.05 20.10 -12.84
C HIS A 289 -22.05 19.46 -11.86
N PRO A 290 -22.09 18.11 -11.68
CA PRO A 290 -21.17 17.44 -10.77
C PRO A 290 -19.70 17.65 -11.19
N HIS A 291 -18.84 17.93 -10.22
CA HIS A 291 -17.39 17.88 -10.44
C HIS A 291 -16.96 16.42 -10.42
N LEU A 292 -16.55 15.90 -11.57
CA LEU A 292 -16.25 14.47 -11.71
C LEU A 292 -14.85 14.15 -11.20
N TRP A 293 -14.73 13.08 -10.44
CA TRP A 293 -13.44 12.52 -10.05
C TRP A 293 -12.73 11.90 -11.26
N SER A 294 -11.44 12.19 -11.43
CA SER A 294 -10.59 11.58 -12.44
C SER A 294 -9.14 11.46 -11.95
N THR A 295 -8.28 10.78 -12.72
CA THR A 295 -6.85 10.66 -12.41
C THR A 295 -6.09 11.99 -12.42
N ASP A 296 -6.57 12.96 -13.21
CA ASP A 296 -5.95 14.29 -13.37
C ASP A 296 -6.59 15.34 -12.47
N ASP A 297 -7.83 15.09 -12.03
CA ASP A 297 -8.62 15.98 -11.17
C ASP A 297 -9.41 15.12 -10.16
N PRO A 298 -8.76 14.67 -9.07
CA PRO A 298 -9.32 13.73 -8.10
C PRO A 298 -10.22 14.43 -7.07
N TYR A 299 -11.36 14.95 -7.53
CA TYR A 299 -12.28 15.71 -6.72
C TYR A 299 -13.12 14.85 -5.78
N ILE A 300 -13.12 15.17 -4.48
CA ILE A 300 -13.80 14.40 -3.43
C ILE A 300 -14.93 15.20 -2.82
N TYR A 301 -16.11 14.60 -2.80
CA TYR A 301 -17.28 15.04 -2.04
C TYR A 301 -17.32 14.37 -0.67
N LYS A 302 -18.10 14.94 0.25
CA LYS A 302 -18.42 14.35 1.54
C LYS A 302 -19.94 14.23 1.70
N VAL A 303 -20.40 13.04 2.05
CA VAL A 303 -21.78 12.82 2.51
C VAL A 303 -21.77 12.83 4.04
N GLU A 304 -22.58 13.71 4.63
CA GLU A 304 -22.84 13.76 6.06
C GLU A 304 -24.20 13.13 6.34
N THR A 305 -24.18 12.00 7.02
CA THR A 305 -25.39 11.26 7.45
C THR A 305 -25.68 11.61 8.90
N THR A 306 -26.84 12.23 9.18
CA THR A 306 -27.28 12.57 10.53
C THR A 306 -28.44 11.65 10.94
N VAL A 307 -28.29 11.00 12.08
CA VAL A 307 -29.36 10.20 12.74
C VAL A 307 -29.91 10.98 13.91
N LYS A 308 -31.23 11.05 14.02
CA LYS A 308 -31.95 11.72 15.13
C LYS A 308 -32.97 10.78 15.77
N VAL A 309 -33.00 10.75 17.09
CA VAL A 309 -34.03 10.06 17.91
C VAL A 309 -34.80 11.10 18.71
N ASN A 310 -36.13 11.09 18.63
CA ASN A 310 -36.98 12.10 19.25
C ASN A 310 -36.60 13.56 18.89
N GLY A 311 -36.07 13.79 17.72
CA GLY A 311 -35.62 15.10 17.22
C GLY A 311 -34.23 15.53 17.65
N GLU A 312 -33.56 14.81 18.56
CA GLU A 312 -32.17 15.05 18.99
C GLU A 312 -31.20 14.27 18.13
N VAL A 313 -30.04 14.88 17.78
CA VAL A 313 -28.97 14.23 17.00
C VAL A 313 -28.29 13.17 17.87
N THR A 314 -28.35 11.92 17.42
CA THR A 314 -27.69 10.79 18.08
C THR A 314 -26.45 10.33 17.35
N ASP A 315 -26.32 10.63 16.05
CA ASP A 315 -25.13 10.28 15.27
C ASP A 315 -24.91 11.24 14.11
N VAL A 316 -23.65 11.50 13.80
CA VAL A 316 -23.20 12.16 12.58
C VAL A 316 -22.08 11.31 11.99
N TYR A 317 -22.33 10.74 10.80
CA TYR A 317 -21.40 9.86 10.10
C TYR A 317 -20.96 10.48 8.78
N GLU A 318 -19.66 10.68 8.60
CA GLU A 318 -19.09 11.24 7.38
C GLU A 318 -18.60 10.13 6.45
N THR A 319 -18.93 10.25 5.16
CA THR A 319 -18.46 9.34 4.09
C THR A 319 -17.88 10.16 2.95
N THR A 320 -16.63 9.96 2.64
CA THR A 320 -15.99 10.53 1.44
C THR A 320 -16.39 9.74 0.19
N THR A 321 -16.53 10.40 -0.94
CA THR A 321 -16.86 9.77 -2.23
C THR A 321 -16.42 10.65 -3.40
N GLY A 322 -16.29 10.06 -4.59
CA GLY A 322 -16.09 10.79 -5.84
C GLY A 322 -17.12 10.38 -6.88
N ILE A 323 -17.63 11.34 -7.62
CA ILE A 323 -18.63 11.11 -8.68
C ILE A 323 -17.89 10.79 -9.98
N ARG A 324 -18.06 9.61 -10.52
CA ARG A 324 -17.42 9.16 -11.75
C ARG A 324 -18.20 8.04 -12.44
N GLU A 325 -17.96 7.86 -13.73
CA GLU A 325 -18.44 6.72 -14.50
C GLU A 325 -17.24 5.84 -14.88
N VAL A 326 -17.30 4.56 -14.57
CA VAL A 326 -16.31 3.52 -14.90
C VAL A 326 -16.94 2.51 -15.83
N VAL A 327 -16.33 2.27 -17.00
CA VAL A 327 -16.81 1.28 -17.98
C VAL A 327 -15.65 0.42 -18.47
N PHE A 328 -15.80 -0.90 -18.36
CA PHE A 328 -15.00 -1.87 -19.11
C PHE A 328 -15.78 -2.30 -20.34
N ASP A 329 -15.19 -2.13 -21.51
CA ASP A 329 -15.83 -2.39 -22.79
C ASP A 329 -15.01 -3.34 -23.66
N ALA A 330 -15.68 -4.24 -24.35
CA ALA A 330 -15.03 -5.30 -25.13
C ALA A 330 -14.30 -4.79 -26.40
N GLN A 331 -14.57 -3.56 -26.86
CA GLN A 331 -13.97 -3.00 -28.08
C GLN A 331 -13.02 -1.85 -27.77
N SER A 332 -13.34 -1.03 -26.77
CA SER A 332 -12.59 0.18 -26.42
C SER A 332 -11.78 0.08 -25.12
N GLY A 333 -11.79 -1.10 -24.45
CA GLY A 333 -11.03 -1.34 -23.23
C GLY A 333 -11.63 -0.66 -22.00
N PHE A 334 -10.85 0.19 -21.32
CA PHE A 334 -11.29 0.91 -20.11
C PHE A 334 -11.64 2.36 -20.44
N MET A 335 -12.76 2.83 -19.88
CA MET A 335 -13.19 4.22 -20.01
C MET A 335 -13.51 4.81 -18.63
N LEU A 336 -13.06 6.04 -18.41
CA LEU A 336 -13.38 6.86 -17.23
C LEU A 336 -14.09 8.14 -17.71
N ASN A 337 -15.29 8.38 -17.20
CA ASN A 337 -16.11 9.55 -17.58
C ASN A 337 -16.29 9.68 -19.11
N GLY A 338 -16.54 8.53 -19.79
CA GLY A 338 -16.73 8.46 -21.22
C GLY A 338 -15.48 8.62 -22.09
N LYS A 339 -14.29 8.77 -21.48
CA LYS A 339 -13.01 8.89 -22.19
C LYS A 339 -12.22 7.58 -22.09
N PRO A 340 -11.69 7.03 -23.20
CA PRO A 340 -10.83 5.87 -23.14
C PRO A 340 -9.50 6.21 -22.45
N ILE A 341 -9.08 5.38 -21.51
CA ILE A 341 -7.83 5.50 -20.76
C ILE A 341 -7.16 4.12 -20.74
N LYS A 342 -5.84 4.07 -20.99
CA LYS A 342 -5.05 2.87 -20.74
C LYS A 342 -4.67 2.79 -19.28
N LEU A 343 -4.94 1.66 -18.65
CA LEU A 343 -4.41 1.35 -17.34
C LEU A 343 -2.91 1.10 -17.47
N LYS A 344 -2.12 1.97 -16.85
CA LYS A 344 -0.67 1.94 -16.74
C LYS A 344 -0.35 1.57 -15.31
N GLY A 345 -0.52 0.29 -14.96
CA GLY A 345 -0.59 -0.17 -13.59
C GLY A 345 0.65 -0.91 -13.13
N VAL A 346 0.73 -1.06 -11.80
CA VAL A 346 1.67 -1.93 -11.11
C VAL A 346 0.97 -2.71 -10.00
N ASN A 347 1.49 -3.88 -9.69
CA ASN A 347 1.18 -4.66 -8.49
C ASN A 347 2.09 -4.23 -7.34
N MET A 348 1.61 -4.31 -6.09
CA MET A 348 2.45 -4.04 -4.93
C MET A 348 2.06 -4.87 -3.73
N HIS A 349 3.06 -5.38 -3.01
CA HIS A 349 2.91 -5.91 -1.67
C HIS A 349 2.96 -4.82 -0.59
N GLN A 350 2.52 -5.17 0.62
CA GLN A 350 2.38 -4.25 1.76
C GLN A 350 3.61 -4.28 2.67
N ASP A 351 4.79 -4.11 2.09
CA ASP A 351 6.03 -4.01 2.85
C ASP A 351 6.96 -2.94 2.29
N HIS A 352 7.90 -2.49 3.09
CA HIS A 352 8.92 -1.52 2.71
C HIS A 352 10.18 -1.67 3.57
N ALA A 353 11.34 -1.36 2.97
CA ALA A 353 12.61 -1.39 3.66
C ALA A 353 12.57 -0.62 4.99
N GLY A 354 13.10 -1.22 6.04
CA GLY A 354 13.20 -0.59 7.35
C GLY A 354 11.94 -0.58 8.21
N VAL A 355 10.76 -0.94 7.68
CA VAL A 355 9.50 -0.96 8.44
C VAL A 355 8.67 -2.24 8.25
N GLY A 356 9.05 -3.10 7.30
CA GLY A 356 8.28 -4.31 6.99
C GLY A 356 6.84 -3.96 6.58
N ALA A 357 5.86 -4.71 7.10
CA ALA A 357 4.44 -4.51 6.81
C ALA A 357 3.81 -3.34 7.60
N ALA A 358 4.47 -2.84 8.65
CA ALA A 358 4.00 -1.74 9.50
C ALA A 358 4.30 -0.36 8.88
N ILE A 359 3.72 -0.07 7.71
CA ILE A 359 4.04 1.13 6.91
C ILE A 359 3.21 2.34 7.40
N PRO A 360 3.84 3.44 7.86
CA PRO A 360 3.13 4.67 8.19
C PRO A 360 2.40 5.28 7.00
N ASP A 361 1.26 5.95 7.22
CA ASP A 361 0.43 6.58 6.18
C ASP A 361 1.21 7.53 5.28
N ALA A 362 2.10 8.35 5.87
CA ALA A 362 2.92 9.28 5.11
C ALA A 362 3.93 8.56 4.19
N LEU A 363 4.44 7.40 4.60
CA LEU A 363 5.28 6.55 3.75
C LEU A 363 4.46 5.89 2.63
N GLN A 364 3.20 5.48 2.91
CA GLN A 364 2.27 5.03 1.86
C GLN A 364 2.07 6.12 0.80
N ALA A 365 1.80 7.36 1.24
CA ALA A 365 1.64 8.50 0.34
C ALA A 365 2.91 8.75 -0.50
N TRP A 366 4.08 8.65 0.11
CA TRP A 366 5.35 8.76 -0.59
C TRP A 366 5.52 7.65 -1.64
N ARG A 367 5.19 6.39 -1.31
CA ARG A 367 5.25 5.25 -2.25
C ARG A 367 4.35 5.48 -3.47
N ILE A 368 3.12 5.96 -3.27
CA ILE A 368 2.19 6.28 -4.37
C ILE A 368 2.77 7.39 -5.26
N LYS A 369 3.35 8.45 -4.68
CA LYS A 369 4.00 9.51 -5.44
C LYS A 369 5.18 8.99 -6.28
N LYS A 370 5.97 8.05 -5.73
CA LYS A 370 7.05 7.40 -6.48
C LYS A 370 6.55 6.64 -7.71
N LEU A 371 5.41 5.97 -7.63
CA LEU A 371 4.81 5.33 -8.79
C LEU A 371 4.37 6.35 -9.86
N LYS A 372 3.80 7.46 -9.45
CA LYS A 372 3.39 8.53 -10.36
C LYS A 372 4.56 9.20 -11.07
N GLU A 373 5.77 9.22 -10.50
CA GLU A 373 6.98 9.81 -11.11
C GLU A 373 7.33 9.19 -12.47
N PHE A 374 6.99 7.93 -12.73
CA PHE A 374 7.20 7.27 -14.01
C PHE A 374 5.91 7.08 -14.84
N GLY A 375 4.83 7.76 -14.46
CA GLY A 375 3.58 7.79 -15.24
C GLY A 375 2.57 6.69 -14.90
N CYS A 376 2.73 6.00 -13.79
CA CYS A 376 1.75 5.04 -13.28
C CYS A 376 0.43 5.75 -12.95
N ASN A 377 -0.71 5.19 -13.41
CA ASN A 377 -2.05 5.71 -13.13
C ASN A 377 -2.96 4.67 -12.47
N ALA A 378 -2.47 3.46 -12.23
CA ALA A 378 -3.24 2.38 -11.67
C ALA A 378 -2.41 1.49 -10.72
N TYR A 379 -3.08 0.90 -9.74
CA TYR A 379 -2.51 0.08 -8.68
C TYR A 379 -3.37 -1.19 -8.52
N ARG A 380 -2.76 -2.36 -8.42
CA ARG A 380 -3.44 -3.58 -8.00
C ARG A 380 -2.96 -4.00 -6.61
N ALA A 381 -3.92 -4.20 -5.72
CA ALA A 381 -3.69 -4.69 -4.37
C ALA A 381 -3.33 -6.18 -4.40
N SER A 382 -2.07 -6.51 -4.53
CA SER A 382 -1.63 -7.91 -4.56
C SER A 382 -1.15 -8.38 -3.18
N HIS A 383 -1.67 -9.48 -2.62
CA HIS A 383 -2.88 -10.20 -3.02
C HIS A 383 -3.83 -10.22 -1.84
N ASN A 384 -4.28 -9.04 -1.39
CA ASN A 384 -5.09 -8.87 -0.19
C ASN A 384 -5.65 -7.43 -0.10
N PRO A 385 -6.72 -7.18 0.66
CA PRO A 385 -7.26 -5.83 0.85
C PRO A 385 -6.21 -4.87 1.45
N MET A 386 -6.14 -3.67 0.89
CA MET A 386 -5.21 -2.63 1.35
C MET A 386 -5.65 -2.02 2.70
N THR A 387 -4.74 -1.28 3.33
CA THR A 387 -5.12 -0.44 4.48
C THR A 387 -6.07 0.68 4.02
N PRO A 388 -7.07 1.07 4.83
CA PRO A 388 -7.97 2.16 4.48
C PRO A 388 -7.26 3.45 4.09
N ALA A 389 -6.19 3.81 4.82
CA ALA A 389 -5.40 5.01 4.55
C ALA A 389 -4.78 5.03 3.14
N LEU A 390 -4.37 3.86 2.59
CA LEU A 390 -3.83 3.78 1.24
C LEU A 390 -4.89 4.07 0.18
N LEU A 391 -6.13 3.59 0.37
CA LEU A 391 -7.23 3.89 -0.55
C LEU A 391 -7.60 5.38 -0.50
N ASP A 392 -7.65 5.98 0.70
CA ASP A 392 -7.81 7.44 0.85
C ASP A 392 -6.71 8.23 0.12
N ILE A 393 -5.47 7.73 0.13
CA ILE A 393 -4.35 8.33 -0.62
C ILE A 393 -4.59 8.18 -2.13
N CYS A 394 -4.98 7.00 -2.62
CA CYS A 394 -5.29 6.76 -4.02
C CYS A 394 -6.44 7.66 -4.51
N ASP A 395 -7.47 7.86 -3.68
CA ASP A 395 -8.57 8.77 -3.98
C ASP A 395 -8.08 10.22 -4.19
N ARG A 396 -7.21 10.72 -3.31
CA ARG A 396 -6.68 12.10 -3.37
C ARG A 396 -5.60 12.30 -4.43
N GLU A 397 -4.79 11.27 -4.69
CA GLU A 397 -3.71 11.34 -5.68
C GLU A 397 -4.19 10.98 -7.10
N GLY A 398 -5.43 10.55 -7.28
CA GLY A 398 -5.99 10.18 -8.57
C GLY A 398 -5.39 8.90 -9.14
N LEU A 399 -5.24 7.86 -8.31
CA LEU A 399 -4.73 6.56 -8.74
C LEU A 399 -5.86 5.53 -8.78
N LEU A 400 -6.05 4.87 -9.92
CA LEU A 400 -7.06 3.83 -10.09
C LEU A 400 -6.66 2.54 -9.36
N VAL A 401 -7.61 1.82 -8.76
CA VAL A 401 -7.29 0.64 -7.93
C VAL A 401 -8.11 -0.58 -8.38
N ILE A 402 -7.44 -1.72 -8.53
CA ILE A 402 -8.05 -3.04 -8.41
C ILE A 402 -7.83 -3.50 -6.97
N ASP A 403 -8.89 -3.54 -6.18
CA ASP A 403 -8.82 -4.02 -4.81
C ASP A 403 -9.11 -5.53 -4.76
N GLU A 404 -8.28 -6.29 -4.03
CA GLU A 404 -8.24 -7.75 -4.16
C GLU A 404 -8.49 -8.46 -2.84
N ASN A 405 -9.42 -9.43 -2.88
CA ASN A 405 -9.68 -10.35 -1.78
C ASN A 405 -8.60 -11.44 -1.74
N ARG A 406 -8.14 -11.82 -0.52
CA ARG A 406 -7.07 -12.82 -0.38
C ARG A 406 -7.49 -14.21 -0.80
N LEU A 407 -8.70 -14.65 -0.43
CA LEU A 407 -9.13 -16.04 -0.54
C LEU A 407 -10.31 -16.20 -1.51
N THR A 408 -10.11 -16.98 -2.57
CA THR A 408 -11.19 -17.37 -3.50
C THR A 408 -11.99 -18.53 -2.90
N GLY A 409 -13.32 -18.36 -2.80
CA GLY A 409 -14.21 -19.41 -2.31
C GLY A 409 -15.59 -18.92 -1.90
N ILE A 410 -16.51 -19.85 -1.72
CA ILE A 410 -17.94 -19.57 -1.43
C ILE A 410 -18.41 -20.16 -0.09
N ASN A 411 -17.48 -20.62 0.76
CA ASN A 411 -17.83 -20.96 2.13
C ASN A 411 -18.10 -19.70 2.95
N THR A 412 -18.71 -19.84 4.10
CA THR A 412 -19.15 -18.71 4.94
C THR A 412 -18.01 -17.77 5.31
N GLU A 413 -16.83 -18.31 5.58
CA GLU A 413 -15.66 -17.50 5.96
C GLU A 413 -15.14 -16.68 4.77
N HIS A 414 -14.93 -17.29 3.60
CA HIS A 414 -14.43 -16.59 2.42
C HIS A 414 -15.39 -15.51 1.94
N LEU A 415 -16.72 -15.78 1.94
CA LEU A 415 -17.71 -14.76 1.59
C LEU A 415 -17.76 -13.63 2.62
N ARG A 416 -17.55 -13.92 3.91
CA ARG A 416 -17.46 -12.91 4.97
C ARG A 416 -16.23 -11.99 4.75
N LEU A 417 -15.10 -12.55 4.34
CA LEU A 417 -13.91 -11.75 4.03
C LEU A 417 -14.13 -10.86 2.81
N LEU A 418 -14.73 -11.38 1.75
CA LEU A 418 -15.13 -10.60 0.57
C LEU A 418 -16.11 -9.47 0.92
N GLU A 419 -17.12 -9.76 1.76
CA GLU A 419 -18.07 -8.76 2.25
C GLU A 419 -17.37 -7.67 3.08
N ASN A 420 -16.44 -8.06 3.97
CA ASN A 420 -15.67 -7.15 4.81
C ASN A 420 -14.90 -6.14 3.94
N MET A 421 -14.18 -6.62 2.91
CA MET A 421 -13.46 -5.78 1.96
C MET A 421 -14.42 -4.82 1.24
N ILE A 422 -15.44 -5.35 0.57
CA ILE A 422 -16.34 -4.54 -0.26
C ILE A 422 -17.08 -3.50 0.56
N LYS A 423 -17.67 -3.86 1.70
CA LYS A 423 -18.42 -2.90 2.54
C LYS A 423 -17.52 -1.77 3.05
N ARG A 424 -16.28 -2.10 3.42
CA ARG A 424 -15.28 -1.11 3.87
C ARG A 424 -14.91 -0.15 2.75
N ASP A 425 -14.68 -0.67 1.52
CA ASP A 425 -13.95 0.05 0.48
C ASP A 425 -14.83 0.57 -0.68
N ARG A 426 -16.12 0.21 -0.73
CA ARG A 426 -17.04 0.55 -1.86
C ARG A 426 -17.28 2.05 -2.07
N ASN A 427 -16.94 2.91 -1.10
CA ASN A 427 -17.11 4.35 -1.23
C ASN A 427 -15.89 5.05 -1.88
N HIS A 428 -14.75 4.34 -2.06
CA HIS A 428 -13.56 4.89 -2.68
C HIS A 428 -13.74 5.03 -4.20
N PRO A 429 -13.67 6.25 -4.77
CA PRO A 429 -13.78 6.44 -6.22
C PRO A 429 -12.59 5.86 -6.99
N SER A 430 -11.42 5.72 -6.37
CA SER A 430 -10.24 5.10 -6.96
C SER A 430 -10.46 3.62 -7.29
N VAL A 431 -11.25 2.88 -6.50
CA VAL A 431 -11.55 1.46 -6.77
C VAL A 431 -12.44 1.33 -8.01
N ILE A 432 -11.91 0.70 -9.06
CA ILE A 432 -12.57 0.55 -10.37
C ILE A 432 -13.03 -0.88 -10.68
N LEU A 433 -12.45 -1.86 -9.98
CA LEU A 433 -12.70 -3.28 -10.20
C LEU A 433 -12.43 -4.04 -8.90
N TRP A 434 -13.29 -4.96 -8.55
CA TRP A 434 -13.09 -5.91 -7.47
C TRP A 434 -12.35 -7.13 -8.00
N SER A 435 -11.32 -7.61 -7.32
CA SER A 435 -10.68 -8.88 -7.61
C SER A 435 -11.04 -9.91 -6.55
N ASP A 436 -11.70 -10.98 -6.96
CA ASP A 436 -12.19 -12.03 -6.07
C ASP A 436 -11.10 -13.08 -5.74
N GLY A 437 -9.85 -12.88 -6.23
CA GLY A 437 -8.69 -13.71 -5.92
C GLY A 437 -7.60 -13.72 -6.98
N ASN A 438 -6.55 -14.51 -6.74
CA ASN A 438 -5.35 -14.61 -7.58
C ASN A 438 -4.88 -16.06 -7.78
N GLU A 439 -4.68 -16.47 -9.04
CA GLU A 439 -3.98 -17.70 -9.46
C GLU A 439 -4.45 -18.99 -8.77
N GLU A 440 -5.69 -19.32 -8.97
CA GLU A 440 -6.30 -20.54 -8.41
C GLU A 440 -6.02 -21.78 -9.29
N TRP A 441 -4.76 -22.12 -9.46
CA TRP A 441 -4.30 -23.19 -10.38
C TRP A 441 -5.07 -24.50 -10.26
N GLY A 442 -5.48 -24.86 -9.03
CA GLY A 442 -6.22 -26.08 -8.75
C GLY A 442 -7.62 -26.15 -9.38
N ILE A 443 -8.23 -24.99 -9.69
CA ILE A 443 -9.61 -24.90 -10.18
C ILE A 443 -9.78 -24.12 -11.50
N GLU A 444 -8.76 -23.43 -11.99
CA GLU A 444 -8.85 -22.60 -13.20
C GLU A 444 -9.31 -23.35 -14.46
N ASN A 445 -8.99 -24.64 -14.54
CA ASN A 445 -9.38 -25.51 -15.65
C ASN A 445 -10.57 -26.43 -15.33
N SER A 446 -11.34 -26.11 -14.29
CA SER A 446 -12.46 -26.93 -13.86
C SER A 446 -13.82 -26.20 -13.97
N VAL A 447 -14.88 -26.98 -14.21
CA VAL A 447 -16.26 -26.47 -14.14
C VAL A 447 -16.62 -25.98 -12.75
N GLN A 448 -16.01 -26.53 -11.71
CA GLN A 448 -16.13 -26.05 -10.32
C GLN A 448 -15.59 -24.62 -10.21
N GLY A 449 -14.43 -24.33 -10.80
CA GLY A 449 -13.86 -22.96 -10.84
C GLY A 449 -14.82 -21.96 -11.51
N THR A 450 -15.45 -22.33 -12.64
CA THR A 450 -16.47 -21.48 -13.28
C THR A 450 -17.63 -21.18 -12.32
N ARG A 451 -18.13 -22.18 -11.62
CA ARG A 451 -19.27 -22.01 -10.70
C ARG A 451 -18.90 -21.17 -9.48
N ILE A 452 -17.70 -21.37 -8.92
CA ILE A 452 -17.21 -20.59 -7.78
C ILE A 452 -17.06 -19.12 -8.20
N ALA A 453 -16.36 -18.86 -9.30
CA ALA A 453 -16.18 -17.49 -9.81
C ALA A 453 -17.51 -16.78 -10.10
N ALA A 454 -18.47 -17.49 -10.73
CA ALA A 454 -19.81 -16.95 -10.98
C ALA A 454 -20.58 -16.64 -9.69
N ALA A 455 -20.47 -17.50 -8.67
CA ALA A 455 -21.14 -17.27 -7.39
C ALA A 455 -20.52 -16.09 -6.63
N MET A 456 -19.18 -15.95 -6.61
CA MET A 456 -18.50 -14.79 -6.01
C MET A 456 -18.87 -13.50 -6.75
N ARG A 457 -18.87 -13.50 -8.09
CA ARG A 457 -19.32 -12.37 -8.90
C ARG A 457 -20.75 -11.92 -8.53
N GLU A 458 -21.71 -12.85 -8.42
CA GLU A 458 -23.09 -12.49 -8.03
C GLU A 458 -23.14 -11.96 -6.60
N TYR A 459 -22.34 -12.51 -5.67
CA TYR A 459 -22.25 -11.99 -4.31
C TYR A 459 -21.66 -10.56 -4.28
N THR A 460 -20.59 -10.32 -5.04
CA THR A 460 -20.00 -8.98 -5.23
C THR A 460 -21.05 -7.98 -5.74
N ARG A 461 -21.88 -8.37 -6.74
CA ARG A 461 -22.97 -7.51 -7.25
C ARG A 461 -24.06 -7.19 -6.23
N LEU A 462 -24.35 -8.10 -5.31
CA LEU A 462 -25.27 -7.82 -4.20
C LEU A 462 -24.73 -6.74 -3.27
N LEU A 463 -23.43 -6.72 -3.04
CA LEU A 463 -22.75 -5.77 -2.16
C LEU A 463 -22.46 -4.43 -2.85
N ASP A 464 -22.08 -4.48 -4.13
CA ASP A 464 -21.78 -3.33 -4.98
C ASP A 464 -22.19 -3.58 -6.45
N PRO A 465 -23.40 -3.16 -6.87
CA PRO A 465 -23.86 -3.30 -8.25
C PRO A 465 -23.19 -2.33 -9.23
N THR A 466 -22.35 -1.41 -8.77
CA THR A 466 -21.75 -0.33 -9.60
C THR A 466 -20.43 -0.71 -10.23
N ARG A 467 -19.78 -1.78 -9.75
CA ARG A 467 -18.48 -2.26 -10.25
C ARG A 467 -18.57 -3.72 -10.69
N HIS A 468 -17.75 -4.05 -11.66
CA HIS A 468 -17.50 -5.43 -12.06
C HIS A 468 -16.55 -6.14 -11.11
N SER A 469 -16.50 -7.48 -11.20
CA SER A 469 -15.46 -8.29 -10.57
C SER A 469 -14.59 -9.04 -11.59
N THR A 470 -13.42 -9.44 -11.13
CA THR A 470 -12.44 -10.27 -11.84
C THR A 470 -11.82 -11.30 -10.89
N ILE A 471 -11.05 -12.23 -11.42
CA ILE A 471 -10.01 -13.00 -10.73
C ILE A 471 -8.78 -12.94 -11.62
N ALA A 472 -7.62 -12.73 -11.04
CA ALA A 472 -6.36 -12.75 -11.77
C ALA A 472 -5.98 -14.19 -12.12
N ASN A 473 -6.14 -14.56 -13.38
CA ASN A 473 -6.06 -15.95 -13.86
C ASN A 473 -4.68 -16.26 -14.45
N ALA A 474 -4.04 -17.33 -13.99
CA ALA A 474 -2.72 -17.77 -14.44
C ALA A 474 -2.71 -18.41 -15.84
N GLY A 475 -3.87 -18.66 -16.46
CA GLY A 475 -3.94 -19.20 -17.81
C GLY A 475 -5.01 -20.26 -18.04
N GLY A 476 -5.77 -20.62 -17.02
CA GLY A 476 -6.87 -21.59 -17.14
C GLY A 476 -7.96 -21.13 -18.13
N SER A 477 -8.75 -22.07 -18.63
CA SER A 477 -9.74 -21.81 -19.69
C SER A 477 -11.20 -21.88 -19.21
N GLU A 478 -11.44 -22.43 -18.03
CA GLU A 478 -12.79 -22.67 -17.54
C GLU A 478 -13.26 -21.58 -16.56
N MET A 479 -12.48 -21.27 -15.52
CA MET A 479 -12.86 -20.32 -14.45
C MET A 479 -13.19 -18.93 -15.03
N ILE A 480 -12.45 -18.47 -16.04
CA ILE A 480 -12.66 -17.18 -16.71
C ILE A 480 -14.06 -17.00 -17.32
N LYS A 481 -14.78 -18.08 -17.61
CA LYS A 481 -16.18 -18.05 -18.10
C LYS A 481 -17.17 -17.54 -17.06
N GLY A 482 -16.80 -17.53 -15.78
CA GLY A 482 -17.58 -17.04 -14.66
C GLY A 482 -17.40 -15.54 -14.38
N LEU A 483 -16.49 -14.85 -15.04
CA LEU A 483 -16.06 -13.48 -14.70
C LEU A 483 -16.81 -12.41 -15.54
N ASP A 484 -16.89 -11.19 -15.02
CA ASP A 484 -17.36 -10.00 -15.74
C ASP A 484 -16.27 -9.39 -16.62
N VAL A 485 -15.06 -9.26 -16.03
CA VAL A 485 -13.84 -8.81 -16.67
C VAL A 485 -12.81 -9.92 -16.55
N VAL A 486 -12.21 -10.33 -17.66
CA VAL A 486 -11.21 -11.40 -17.66
C VAL A 486 -9.86 -10.79 -17.31
N GLY A 487 -9.36 -11.11 -16.11
CA GLY A 487 -8.02 -10.78 -15.66
C GLY A 487 -7.05 -11.87 -16.09
N PHE A 488 -5.99 -11.51 -16.81
CA PHE A 488 -4.93 -12.45 -17.18
C PHE A 488 -3.63 -12.05 -16.52
N ASN A 489 -2.99 -13.03 -15.85
CA ASN A 489 -1.58 -12.92 -15.50
C ASN A 489 -0.75 -13.34 -16.70
N TYR A 490 0.26 -12.51 -17.05
CA TYR A 490 1.19 -12.74 -18.19
C TYR A 490 0.47 -12.94 -19.52
N ILE A 491 -0.33 -11.94 -19.90
CA ILE A 491 -1.25 -11.97 -21.05
C ILE A 491 -0.57 -12.33 -22.38
N VAL A 492 0.68 -11.90 -22.58
CA VAL A 492 1.46 -12.20 -23.78
C VAL A 492 1.73 -13.71 -23.92
N GLN A 493 1.83 -14.42 -22.78
CA GLN A 493 2.10 -15.87 -22.74
C GLN A 493 0.83 -16.71 -22.88
N ASN A 494 -0.36 -16.09 -22.72
CA ASN A 494 -1.64 -16.78 -22.65
C ASN A 494 -2.43 -16.85 -23.97
N ASP A 495 -1.78 -16.57 -25.11
CA ASP A 495 -2.42 -16.59 -26.43
C ASP A 495 -3.71 -15.76 -26.48
N VAL A 496 -3.69 -14.59 -25.84
CA VAL A 496 -4.89 -13.79 -25.58
C VAL A 496 -5.55 -13.29 -26.85
N ASP A 497 -4.79 -13.03 -27.93
CA ASP A 497 -5.35 -12.63 -29.22
C ASP A 497 -6.30 -13.69 -29.80
N ASN A 498 -5.92 -14.98 -29.77
CA ASN A 498 -6.79 -16.06 -30.24
C ASN A 498 -7.97 -16.28 -29.28
N ARG A 499 -7.76 -16.16 -27.96
CA ARG A 499 -8.84 -16.22 -26.96
C ARG A 499 -9.84 -15.07 -27.15
N LYS A 500 -9.37 -13.84 -27.37
CA LYS A 500 -10.21 -12.67 -27.67
C LYS A 500 -10.97 -12.84 -28.97
N LYS A 501 -10.34 -13.36 -30.02
CA LYS A 501 -10.98 -13.64 -31.32
C LYS A 501 -12.09 -14.69 -31.20
N ALA A 502 -11.89 -15.71 -30.37
CA ALA A 502 -12.90 -16.73 -30.07
C ALA A 502 -14.05 -16.21 -29.20
N ASN A 503 -13.80 -15.18 -28.39
CA ASN A 503 -14.75 -14.58 -27.45
C ASN A 503 -14.73 -13.04 -27.57
N PRO A 504 -15.30 -12.49 -28.66
CA PRO A 504 -15.19 -11.06 -28.99
C PRO A 504 -15.81 -10.13 -27.92
N ASP A 505 -16.73 -10.62 -27.12
CA ASP A 505 -17.42 -9.86 -26.06
C ASP A 505 -16.67 -9.82 -24.73
N TRP A 506 -15.53 -10.52 -24.60
CA TRP A 506 -14.74 -10.47 -23.40
C TRP A 506 -14.12 -9.07 -23.19
N LYS A 507 -14.29 -8.55 -22.00
CA LYS A 507 -13.59 -7.39 -21.46
C LYS A 507 -12.31 -7.90 -20.82
N ILE A 508 -11.15 -7.37 -21.17
CA ILE A 508 -9.85 -7.96 -20.81
C ILE A 508 -8.95 -6.92 -20.16
N VAL A 509 -8.31 -7.33 -19.06
CA VAL A 509 -7.23 -6.59 -18.39
C VAL A 509 -6.06 -7.52 -18.09
N GLY A 510 -4.83 -7.03 -18.21
CA GLY A 510 -3.64 -7.74 -17.76
C GLY A 510 -3.42 -7.46 -16.29
N THR A 511 -3.75 -8.42 -15.44
CA THR A 511 -3.62 -8.31 -13.98
C THR A 511 -2.19 -8.46 -13.51
N GLU A 512 -1.36 -9.17 -14.27
CA GLU A 512 0.09 -9.22 -14.07
C GLU A 512 0.84 -9.31 -15.39
N GLU A 513 1.91 -8.52 -15.53
CA GLU A 513 2.94 -8.64 -16.57
C GLU A 513 4.32 -8.46 -15.94
N THR A 514 5.29 -9.25 -16.38
CA THR A 514 6.64 -9.17 -15.81
C THR A 514 7.41 -7.94 -16.27
N THR A 515 8.11 -7.28 -15.34
CA THR A 515 9.12 -6.27 -15.63
C THR A 515 10.44 -6.86 -16.11
N GLY A 516 10.62 -8.18 -15.97
CA GLY A 516 11.92 -8.82 -15.84
C GLY A 516 12.42 -8.74 -14.39
N CYS A 517 13.50 -9.43 -14.08
CA CYS A 517 14.17 -9.31 -12.78
C CYS A 517 15.51 -8.60 -12.96
N GLY A 518 15.96 -7.89 -11.94
CA GLY A 518 17.31 -7.30 -11.93
C GLY A 518 17.61 -6.46 -10.70
N THR A 519 18.83 -6.58 -10.21
CA THR A 519 19.33 -5.79 -9.09
C THR A 519 19.69 -4.38 -9.55
N ARG A 520 19.29 -3.35 -8.81
CA ARG A 520 19.58 -1.95 -9.14
C ARG A 520 21.10 -1.71 -9.28
N GLY A 521 21.51 -1.23 -10.48
CA GLY A 521 22.90 -0.87 -10.78
C GLY A 521 23.84 -2.05 -10.99
N VAL A 522 23.35 -3.28 -11.15
CA VAL A 522 24.12 -4.48 -11.46
C VAL A 522 24.05 -4.76 -12.97
N TYR A 523 25.19 -4.76 -13.64
CA TYR A 523 25.27 -4.88 -15.09
C TYR A 523 26.15 -6.05 -15.57
N PHE A 524 26.79 -6.74 -14.63
CA PHE A 524 27.61 -7.92 -14.89
C PHE A 524 27.34 -8.98 -13.83
N GLU A 525 27.24 -10.23 -14.26
CA GLU A 525 27.12 -11.36 -13.35
C GLU A 525 28.39 -11.50 -12.50
N SER A 526 28.22 -11.74 -11.21
CA SER A 526 29.33 -12.00 -10.27
C SER A 526 29.07 -13.25 -9.44
N LYS A 527 30.04 -14.17 -9.48
CA LYS A 527 30.01 -15.36 -8.59
C LYS A 527 30.25 -15.01 -7.12
N GLU A 528 30.85 -13.84 -6.87
CA GLU A 528 31.15 -13.34 -5.52
C GLU A 528 29.91 -12.68 -4.87
N GLN A 529 28.91 -12.37 -5.68
CA GLN A 529 27.64 -11.75 -5.25
C GLN A 529 26.45 -12.60 -5.71
N PRO A 530 26.25 -13.81 -5.17
CA PRO A 530 25.26 -14.76 -5.65
C PRO A 530 23.80 -14.31 -5.41
N GLY A 531 23.59 -13.25 -4.61
CA GLY A 531 22.28 -12.64 -4.34
C GLY A 531 21.94 -11.48 -5.26
N HIS A 532 22.72 -11.23 -6.32
CA HIS A 532 22.48 -10.15 -7.29
C HIS A 532 22.41 -10.71 -8.70
N MET A 533 21.66 -10.04 -9.59
CA MET A 533 21.53 -10.45 -10.98
C MET A 533 21.43 -9.27 -11.94
N VAL A 534 21.92 -9.48 -13.15
CA VAL A 534 21.73 -8.54 -14.26
C VAL A 534 20.25 -8.58 -14.69
N SER A 535 19.68 -7.41 -15.00
CA SER A 535 18.29 -7.34 -15.50
C SER A 535 18.05 -8.32 -16.66
N MET A 536 16.98 -9.11 -16.55
CA MET A 536 16.55 -10.05 -17.60
C MET A 536 16.23 -9.34 -18.92
N ASN A 537 15.82 -8.05 -18.88
CA ASN A 537 15.58 -7.27 -20.10
C ASN A 537 16.84 -7.12 -20.96
N ARG A 538 18.02 -7.19 -20.33
CA ARG A 538 19.32 -7.17 -21.03
C ARG A 538 19.89 -8.58 -21.31
N GLY A 539 19.20 -9.61 -20.85
CA GLY A 539 19.63 -10.99 -21.01
C GLY A 539 19.59 -11.45 -22.47
N THR A 540 20.33 -12.54 -22.72
CA THR A 540 20.40 -13.19 -24.04
C THR A 540 19.52 -14.43 -24.16
N LYS A 541 18.79 -14.79 -23.09
CA LYS A 541 17.92 -15.96 -23.11
C LYS A 541 16.69 -15.67 -23.99
N PRO A 542 16.45 -16.45 -25.07
CA PRO A 542 15.27 -16.27 -25.90
C PRO A 542 13.98 -16.31 -25.08
N GLY A 543 13.10 -15.33 -25.30
CA GLY A 543 11.80 -15.24 -24.65
C GLY A 543 11.74 -14.48 -23.32
N VAL A 544 12.88 -14.09 -22.74
CA VAL A 544 12.92 -13.28 -21.52
C VAL A 544 13.57 -11.90 -21.72
N GLU A 545 14.24 -11.68 -22.84
CA GLU A 545 14.77 -10.37 -23.21
C GLU A 545 13.64 -9.38 -23.56
N ASN A 546 13.80 -8.13 -23.16
CA ASN A 546 12.89 -7.02 -23.45
C ASN A 546 11.42 -7.28 -23.03
N VAL A 547 11.19 -8.03 -21.96
CA VAL A 547 9.83 -8.42 -21.54
C VAL A 547 8.98 -7.22 -21.15
N ILE A 548 9.57 -6.20 -20.53
CA ILE A 548 8.84 -4.98 -20.17
C ILE A 548 8.33 -4.22 -21.42
N GLU A 549 9.18 -4.10 -22.44
CA GLU A 549 8.80 -3.47 -23.72
C GLU A 549 7.73 -4.27 -24.43
N ARG A 550 7.88 -5.60 -24.47
CA ARG A 550 6.93 -6.52 -25.09
C ARG A 550 5.55 -6.45 -24.42
N GLY A 551 5.53 -6.38 -23.08
CA GLY A 551 4.30 -6.20 -22.30
C GLY A 551 3.58 -4.92 -22.70
N TRP A 552 4.27 -3.75 -22.63
CA TRP A 552 3.66 -2.48 -22.99
C TRP A 552 3.21 -2.42 -24.46
N ASN A 553 4.03 -2.89 -25.41
CA ASN A 553 3.66 -2.92 -26.83
C ASN A 553 2.36 -3.69 -27.06
N PHE A 554 2.17 -4.83 -26.38
CA PHE A 554 0.94 -5.61 -26.52
C PHE A 554 -0.29 -4.77 -26.19
N TYR A 555 -0.28 -4.02 -25.10
CA TYR A 555 -1.44 -3.23 -24.64
C TYR A 555 -1.62 -1.94 -25.43
N ASP A 556 -0.54 -1.27 -25.81
CA ASP A 556 -0.58 -0.03 -26.58
C ASP A 556 -1.17 -0.24 -27.98
N GLU A 557 -0.93 -1.41 -28.59
CA GLU A 557 -1.43 -1.76 -29.93
C GLU A 557 -2.88 -2.24 -29.95
N ARG A 558 -3.47 -2.59 -28.79
CA ARG A 558 -4.80 -3.22 -28.72
C ARG A 558 -5.81 -2.35 -27.98
N PRO A 559 -6.66 -1.58 -28.71
CA PRO A 559 -7.67 -0.69 -28.07
C PRO A 559 -8.60 -1.44 -27.11
N TRP A 560 -8.94 -2.68 -27.42
CA TRP A 560 -9.87 -3.51 -26.63
C TRP A 560 -9.28 -4.00 -25.29
N ALA A 561 -7.97 -3.99 -25.11
CA ALA A 561 -7.36 -4.34 -23.83
C ALA A 561 -7.35 -3.11 -22.90
N ALA A 562 -7.89 -3.25 -21.70
CA ALA A 562 -8.02 -2.15 -20.75
C ALA A 562 -6.67 -1.55 -20.35
N GLY A 563 -5.64 -2.36 -20.28
CA GLY A 563 -4.28 -2.01 -19.88
C GLY A 563 -3.66 -3.15 -19.08
N LEU A 564 -2.60 -2.86 -18.35
CA LEU A 564 -1.82 -3.85 -17.63
C LEU A 564 -1.43 -3.39 -16.23
N PHE A 565 -1.02 -4.36 -15.41
CA PHE A 565 -0.37 -4.16 -14.11
C PHE A 565 0.95 -4.93 -14.12
N TYR A 566 2.08 -4.23 -14.03
CA TYR A 566 3.39 -4.88 -13.97
C TYR A 566 3.64 -5.53 -12.61
N TRP A 567 4.25 -6.69 -12.62
CA TRP A 567 4.80 -7.39 -11.46
C TRP A 567 6.29 -7.07 -11.34
N THR A 568 6.73 -6.12 -10.46
CA THR A 568 5.94 -5.29 -9.54
C THR A 568 6.39 -3.82 -9.56
N GLY A 569 5.70 -2.94 -8.81
CA GLY A 569 6.09 -1.54 -8.67
C GLY A 569 7.36 -1.36 -7.86
N PHE A 570 7.44 -1.99 -6.69
CA PHE A 570 8.61 -2.03 -5.83
C PHE A 570 9.11 -3.48 -5.70
N ASP A 571 10.41 -3.66 -5.48
CA ASP A 571 10.91 -4.89 -4.88
C ASP A 571 10.24 -5.09 -3.51
N TYR A 572 10.14 -6.31 -3.08
CA TYR A 572 9.51 -6.68 -1.82
C TYR A 572 10.27 -7.83 -1.16
N ARG A 573 10.13 -7.99 0.14
CA ARG A 573 10.72 -9.12 0.86
C ARG A 573 9.98 -10.41 0.54
N GLY A 574 10.73 -11.50 0.46
CA GLY A 574 10.21 -12.81 0.01
C GLY A 574 10.30 -13.00 -1.49
N GLU A 575 10.02 -14.22 -1.93
CA GLU A 575 10.03 -14.60 -3.35
C GLU A 575 11.26 -14.17 -4.16
N PRO A 576 12.50 -14.41 -3.72
CA PRO A 576 13.68 -13.91 -4.41
C PRO A 576 13.96 -14.61 -5.76
N ASN A 577 12.97 -15.28 -6.35
CA ASN A 577 13.09 -15.99 -7.64
C ASN A 577 13.68 -15.10 -8.77
N PRO A 578 14.56 -15.64 -9.60
CA PRO A 578 15.06 -17.02 -9.67
C PRO A 578 16.25 -17.30 -8.71
N LEU A 579 16.59 -16.37 -7.84
CA LEU A 579 17.67 -16.50 -6.86
C LEU A 579 17.20 -17.25 -5.61
N GLU A 580 18.17 -17.66 -4.81
CA GLU A 580 17.97 -18.31 -3.51
C GLU A 580 18.81 -17.56 -2.47
N TYR A 581 18.67 -17.98 -1.20
CA TYR A 581 19.49 -17.45 -0.12
C TYR A 581 21.00 -17.33 -0.52
N PRO A 582 21.65 -16.18 -0.34
CA PRO A 582 21.31 -15.06 0.55
C PRO A 582 20.33 -14.03 -0.02
N ALA A 583 19.92 -14.09 -1.27
CA ALA A 583 18.84 -13.22 -1.75
C ALA A 583 17.57 -13.53 -0.94
N HIS A 584 16.95 -12.49 -0.38
CA HIS A 584 15.78 -12.60 0.47
C HIS A 584 14.66 -11.66 0.03
N ASP A 585 14.95 -10.73 -0.86
CA ASP A 585 13.98 -9.84 -1.49
C ASP A 585 13.80 -10.23 -2.96
N SER A 586 12.59 -10.07 -3.46
CA SER A 586 12.26 -10.17 -4.88
C SER A 586 12.86 -8.98 -5.64
N GLU A 587 13.31 -9.22 -6.88
CA GLU A 587 13.89 -8.21 -7.74
C GLU A 587 13.01 -7.85 -8.95
N PHE A 588 11.72 -8.17 -8.90
CA PHE A 588 10.74 -7.85 -9.94
C PHE A 588 10.33 -6.36 -10.00
N GLY A 589 10.68 -5.58 -8.98
CA GLY A 589 10.28 -4.17 -8.89
C GLY A 589 10.82 -3.29 -10.02
N ILE A 590 10.01 -2.33 -10.45
CA ILE A 590 10.44 -1.18 -11.27
C ILE A 590 11.31 -0.24 -10.44
N LEU A 591 11.01 -0.17 -9.15
CA LEU A 591 11.80 0.47 -8.10
C LEU A 591 12.40 -0.61 -7.19
N ASP A 592 13.57 -0.37 -6.59
CA ASP A 592 14.10 -1.28 -5.59
C ASP A 592 13.29 -1.23 -4.28
N TYR A 593 13.65 -2.03 -3.28
CA TYR A 593 12.93 -2.13 -2.01
C TYR A 593 12.86 -0.81 -1.20
N CYS A 594 13.80 0.12 -1.46
CA CYS A 594 13.80 1.49 -0.92
C CYS A 594 13.09 2.52 -1.83
N GLY A 595 12.59 2.12 -3.00
CA GLY A 595 11.95 3.02 -3.97
C GLY A 595 12.91 3.81 -4.85
N PHE A 596 14.16 3.40 -4.98
CA PHE A 596 15.09 3.96 -5.96
C PHE A 596 14.81 3.38 -7.35
N MET A 597 14.77 4.25 -8.36
CA MET A 597 14.48 3.84 -9.74
C MET A 597 15.54 2.88 -10.27
N LYS A 598 15.09 1.76 -10.85
CA LYS A 598 15.88 0.92 -11.76
C LYS A 598 15.78 1.46 -13.18
N ASP A 599 16.54 0.89 -14.13
CA ASP A 599 16.53 1.36 -15.51
C ASP A 599 15.14 1.21 -16.16
N GLU A 600 14.37 0.20 -15.77
CA GLU A 600 13.01 -0.09 -16.22
C GLU A 600 12.01 1.05 -15.89
N ALA A 601 12.21 1.76 -14.78
CA ALA A 601 11.41 2.94 -14.45
C ALA A 601 11.56 4.06 -15.50
N TRP A 602 12.76 4.23 -16.04
CA TRP A 602 13.04 5.21 -17.08
C TRP A 602 12.43 4.81 -18.43
N TYR A 603 12.40 3.48 -18.72
CA TYR A 603 11.65 3.00 -19.88
C TYR A 603 10.17 3.39 -19.76
N LEU A 604 9.53 3.03 -18.65
CA LEU A 604 8.12 3.35 -18.45
C LEU A 604 7.87 4.86 -18.47
N LYS A 605 8.73 5.65 -17.83
CA LYS A 605 8.62 7.12 -17.89
C LYS A 605 8.67 7.63 -19.33
N SER A 606 9.49 7.04 -20.19
CA SER A 606 9.61 7.47 -21.59
C SER A 606 8.39 7.15 -22.45
N VAL A 607 7.61 6.12 -22.08
CA VAL A 607 6.43 5.68 -22.86
C VAL A 607 5.10 6.03 -22.18
N TRP A 608 5.11 6.33 -20.88
CA TRP A 608 3.90 6.63 -20.10
C TRP A 608 3.68 8.10 -19.83
N THR A 609 4.71 8.95 -20.04
CA THR A 609 4.61 10.40 -19.79
C THR A 609 5.00 11.21 -21.02
N ASP A 610 4.56 12.47 -21.07
CA ASP A 610 4.97 13.46 -22.07
C ASP A 610 6.21 14.26 -21.63
N GLU A 611 6.71 14.04 -20.40
CA GLU A 611 7.93 14.68 -19.93
C GLU A 611 9.13 14.25 -20.78
N PRO A 612 10.05 15.18 -21.10
CA PRO A 612 11.26 14.83 -21.84
C PRO A 612 12.13 13.81 -21.09
N VAL A 613 12.37 12.64 -21.67
CA VAL A 613 13.17 11.56 -21.10
C VAL A 613 14.33 11.21 -22.03
N LEU A 614 15.52 11.10 -21.43
CA LEU A 614 16.70 10.49 -22.03
C LEU A 614 17.50 9.85 -20.90
N HIS A 615 17.56 8.53 -20.86
CA HIS A 615 18.28 7.75 -19.87
C HIS A 615 19.24 6.81 -20.57
N ILE A 616 20.52 6.84 -20.16
CA ILE A 616 21.57 5.94 -20.67
C ILE A 616 22.17 5.12 -19.54
N PHE A 617 22.43 3.87 -19.82
CA PHE A 617 23.04 2.91 -18.90
C PHE A 617 23.87 1.88 -19.68
N PRO A 618 24.82 1.17 -19.04
CA PRO A 618 25.16 1.18 -17.62
C PRO A 618 25.81 2.49 -17.18
N HIS A 619 25.96 2.65 -15.84
CA HIS A 619 26.91 3.64 -15.31
C HIS A 619 28.32 3.36 -15.86
N TRP A 620 29.26 4.35 -15.74
CA TRP A 620 30.56 4.24 -16.36
C TRP A 620 31.71 4.02 -15.33
N ASN A 621 31.39 3.32 -14.21
CA ASN A 621 32.33 2.76 -13.24
C ASN A 621 32.38 1.25 -13.42
N LEU A 622 33.13 0.79 -14.44
CA LEU A 622 33.23 -0.62 -14.81
C LEU A 622 34.67 -1.10 -14.66
N GLN A 623 35.25 -0.85 -13.50
CA GLN A 623 36.63 -1.24 -13.19
C GLN A 623 36.83 -2.75 -13.40
N GLY A 624 37.93 -3.10 -14.10
CA GLY A 624 38.25 -4.48 -14.45
C GLY A 624 37.80 -4.91 -15.85
N HIS A 625 36.98 -4.08 -16.53
CA HIS A 625 36.48 -4.33 -17.89
C HIS A 625 37.13 -3.44 -18.95
N GLU A 626 38.29 -2.82 -18.63
CA GLU A 626 38.99 -1.94 -19.55
C GLU A 626 39.41 -2.68 -20.84
N GLY A 627 39.00 -2.14 -21.98
CA GLY A 627 39.21 -2.74 -23.31
C GLY A 627 38.13 -3.70 -23.77
N GLU A 628 37.20 -4.11 -22.90
CA GLU A 628 36.05 -4.93 -23.27
C GLU A 628 34.99 -4.13 -24.01
N THR A 629 34.22 -4.81 -24.84
CA THR A 629 33.02 -4.22 -25.48
C THR A 629 31.85 -4.29 -24.55
N VAL A 630 31.27 -3.12 -24.21
CA VAL A 630 30.08 -2.95 -23.36
C VAL A 630 28.93 -2.45 -24.22
N GLU A 631 27.76 -3.05 -24.04
CA GLU A 631 26.54 -2.58 -24.66
C GLU A 631 25.94 -1.42 -23.87
N VAL A 632 25.83 -0.23 -24.49
CA VAL A 632 25.21 0.97 -23.92
C VAL A 632 23.79 1.08 -24.46
N TRP A 633 22.83 1.17 -23.56
CA TRP A 633 21.41 1.33 -23.89
C TRP A 633 20.94 2.76 -23.67
N ALA A 634 19.87 3.16 -24.39
CA ALA A 634 19.16 4.40 -24.15
C ALA A 634 17.64 4.20 -24.18
N TYR A 635 16.96 4.67 -23.14
CA TYR A 635 15.51 4.88 -23.11
C TYR A 635 15.19 6.35 -23.32
N SER A 636 14.28 6.67 -24.22
CA SER A 636 13.97 8.06 -24.54
C SER A 636 12.61 8.21 -25.26
N ASN A 637 11.97 9.38 -25.12
CA ASN A 637 10.87 9.83 -25.96
C ASN A 637 11.27 10.93 -26.97
N CYS A 638 12.57 11.09 -27.20
CA CYS A 638 13.10 11.84 -28.34
C CYS A 638 12.86 11.08 -29.65
N ASP A 639 12.95 11.75 -30.80
CA ASP A 639 12.83 11.10 -32.12
C ASP A 639 14.12 10.34 -32.49
N GLU A 640 15.29 10.88 -32.08
CA GLU A 640 16.61 10.33 -32.34
C GLU A 640 17.56 10.58 -31.17
N VAL A 641 18.54 9.70 -31.02
CA VAL A 641 19.62 9.84 -30.02
C VAL A 641 20.98 9.63 -30.67
N GLU A 642 21.93 10.52 -30.40
CA GLU A 642 23.35 10.39 -30.77
C GLU A 642 24.16 10.01 -29.54
N LEU A 643 25.01 8.98 -29.63
CA LEU A 643 25.91 8.56 -28.58
C LEU A 643 27.35 8.96 -28.87
N ILE A 644 28.04 9.49 -27.86
CA ILE A 644 29.44 9.91 -27.88
C ILE A 644 30.16 9.29 -26.68
N VAL A 645 31.21 8.51 -26.91
CA VAL A 645 32.02 7.88 -25.84
C VAL A 645 33.47 8.41 -25.93
N ASN A 646 33.95 9.03 -24.86
CA ASN A 646 35.29 9.63 -24.78
C ASN A 646 35.60 10.54 -25.98
N GLY A 647 34.63 11.32 -26.45
CA GLY A 647 34.73 12.23 -27.59
C GLY A 647 34.56 11.58 -28.97
N LYS A 648 34.50 10.25 -29.04
CA LYS A 648 34.22 9.52 -30.29
C LYS A 648 32.73 9.33 -30.49
N LYS A 649 32.20 9.82 -31.61
CA LYS A 649 30.82 9.61 -32.01
C LYS A 649 30.60 8.14 -32.42
N LEU A 650 29.61 7.48 -31.83
CA LEU A 650 29.20 6.12 -32.18
C LEU A 650 27.97 6.08 -33.11
N GLY A 651 27.46 7.25 -33.48
CA GLY A 651 26.37 7.42 -34.41
C GLY A 651 25.08 7.93 -33.77
N ARG A 652 24.20 8.38 -34.64
CA ARG A 652 22.85 8.82 -34.32
C ARG A 652 21.85 7.79 -34.85
N GLN A 653 20.90 7.40 -34.00
CA GLN A 653 19.89 6.38 -34.34
C GLN A 653 18.50 6.94 -34.08
N THR A 654 17.51 6.49 -34.86
CA THR A 654 16.08 6.81 -34.67
C THR A 654 15.50 5.92 -33.57
N MET A 655 14.75 6.51 -32.65
CA MET A 655 14.06 5.76 -31.59
C MET A 655 12.96 4.88 -32.18
N PRO A 656 12.96 3.58 -31.89
CA PRO A 656 11.80 2.73 -32.19
C PRO A 656 10.62 3.10 -31.29
N LYS A 657 9.39 2.96 -31.80
CA LYS A 657 8.20 3.15 -30.98
C LYS A 657 8.23 2.17 -29.80
N ASN A 658 8.04 2.66 -28.58
CA ASN A 658 8.00 1.88 -27.34
C ASN A 658 9.20 0.92 -27.15
N GLY A 659 10.36 1.28 -27.62
CA GLY A 659 11.56 0.45 -27.56
C GLY A 659 12.77 1.19 -27.05
N HIS A 660 13.95 0.65 -27.29
CA HIS A 660 15.23 1.22 -26.86
C HIS A 660 16.22 1.32 -28.02
N LEU A 661 17.29 2.06 -27.77
CA LEU A 661 18.48 2.07 -28.63
C LEU A 661 19.65 1.43 -27.93
N LYS A 662 20.58 0.86 -28.71
CA LYS A 662 21.80 0.27 -28.20
C LYS A 662 23.00 0.50 -29.11
N TRP A 663 24.17 0.62 -28.50
CA TRP A 663 25.46 0.78 -29.15
C TRP A 663 26.49 -0.13 -28.49
N GLN A 664 27.45 -0.61 -29.28
CA GLN A 664 28.63 -1.32 -28.78
C GLN A 664 29.75 -0.30 -28.54
N ALA A 665 30.24 -0.19 -27.32
CA ALA A 665 31.29 0.73 -26.95
C ALA A 665 32.45 -0.02 -26.27
N VAL A 666 33.69 0.28 -26.66
CA VAL A 666 34.85 -0.23 -25.93
C VAL A 666 34.99 0.56 -24.65
N TYR A 667 34.93 -0.13 -23.50
CA TYR A 667 35.02 0.53 -22.21
C TYR A 667 36.45 1.03 -21.96
N GLN A 668 36.56 2.29 -21.62
CA GLN A 668 37.68 2.96 -21.01
C GLN A 668 37.13 3.99 -20.02
N PRO A 669 37.78 4.17 -18.84
CA PRO A 669 37.38 5.23 -17.92
C PRO A 669 37.25 6.57 -18.63
N GLY A 670 36.18 7.29 -18.37
CA GLY A 670 35.92 8.56 -19.03
C GLY A 670 34.42 8.93 -19.02
N LYS A 671 33.89 9.27 -20.21
CA LYS A 671 32.59 9.93 -20.32
C LYS A 671 31.76 9.37 -21.48
N VAL A 672 30.50 9.05 -21.18
CA VAL A 672 29.47 8.74 -22.18
C VAL A 672 28.45 9.88 -22.19
N VAL A 673 28.14 10.41 -23.37
CA VAL A 673 27.17 11.49 -23.57
C VAL A 673 26.15 11.05 -24.60
N ALA A 674 24.89 11.12 -24.25
CA ALA A 674 23.78 10.99 -25.17
C ALA A 674 23.15 12.36 -25.44
N ILE A 675 22.81 12.60 -26.70
CA ILE A 675 22.12 13.81 -27.16
C ILE A 675 20.81 13.38 -27.81
N GLY A 676 19.68 13.74 -27.20
CA GLY A 676 18.35 13.52 -27.73
C GLY A 676 17.88 14.65 -28.63
N TYR A 677 17.26 14.31 -29.74
CA TYR A 677 16.71 15.26 -30.73
C TYR A 677 15.20 15.05 -30.88
N LYS A 678 14.45 16.14 -30.97
CA LYS A 678 13.03 16.19 -31.27
C LYS A 678 12.80 17.15 -32.42
N ASN A 679 12.09 16.71 -33.48
CA ASN A 679 11.88 17.49 -34.71
C ASN A 679 13.21 18.06 -35.30
N GLY A 680 14.24 17.23 -35.29
CA GLY A 680 15.59 17.58 -35.78
C GLY A 680 16.39 18.56 -34.91
N LYS A 681 15.82 19.04 -33.79
CA LYS A 681 16.50 19.96 -32.86
C LYS A 681 16.96 19.22 -31.61
N ARG A 682 18.12 19.61 -31.09
CA ARG A 682 18.64 19.10 -29.79
C ARG A 682 17.67 19.50 -28.69
N MET A 683 17.20 18.54 -27.93
CA MET A 683 16.24 18.67 -26.85
C MET A 683 16.88 18.40 -25.48
N LEU A 684 17.52 17.25 -25.35
CA LEU A 684 18.11 16.78 -24.10
C LEU A 684 19.58 16.40 -24.25
N THR A 685 20.30 16.42 -23.16
CA THR A 685 21.63 15.80 -23.05
C THR A 685 21.72 15.11 -21.71
N GLN A 686 22.07 13.83 -21.75
CA GLN A 686 22.44 13.07 -20.56
C GLN A 686 23.90 12.65 -20.63
N GLN A 687 24.52 12.52 -19.47
CA GLN A 687 25.91 12.15 -19.35
C GLN A 687 26.08 11.20 -18.16
N VAL A 688 26.80 10.10 -18.38
CA VAL A 688 27.40 9.27 -17.34
C VAL A 688 28.92 9.36 -17.46
N GLU A 689 29.61 9.36 -16.34
CA GLU A 689 31.08 9.58 -16.31
C GLU A 689 31.69 8.73 -15.20
N THR A 690 32.83 8.12 -15.47
CA THR A 690 33.64 7.46 -14.42
C THR A 690 33.86 8.44 -13.28
N THR A 691 33.44 8.09 -12.09
CA THR A 691 33.53 8.96 -10.92
C THR A 691 34.96 8.98 -10.36
N LYS A 692 35.20 9.92 -9.47
CA LYS A 692 36.35 9.88 -8.57
C LYS A 692 35.96 9.04 -7.33
N PRO A 693 36.94 8.67 -6.48
CA PRO A 693 36.63 8.02 -5.22
C PRO A 693 35.54 8.77 -4.41
N ALA A 694 34.78 8.03 -3.65
CA ALA A 694 33.76 8.60 -2.73
C ALA A 694 34.40 9.64 -1.81
N TYR A 695 33.75 10.78 -1.60
CA TYR A 695 34.28 11.94 -0.90
C TYR A 695 33.35 12.50 0.18
N LYS A 696 32.05 12.51 -0.05
CA LYS A 696 31.07 13.08 0.86
C LYS A 696 29.73 12.33 0.83
N ILE A 697 28.99 12.49 1.91
CA ILE A 697 27.58 12.08 2.03
C ILE A 697 26.70 13.30 1.76
N VAL A 698 25.65 13.11 0.97
CA VAL A 698 24.62 14.13 0.73
C VAL A 698 23.26 13.51 1.06
N MET A 699 22.47 14.22 1.85
CA MET A 699 21.12 13.79 2.26
C MET A 699 20.07 14.73 1.71
N LYS A 700 18.96 14.19 1.23
CA LYS A 700 17.81 14.90 0.68
C LYS A 700 16.55 14.32 1.27
N THR A 701 15.65 15.16 1.78
CA THR A 701 14.36 14.71 2.28
C THR A 701 13.25 14.98 1.26
N ASP A 702 12.23 14.16 1.26
CA ASP A 702 11.00 14.37 0.50
C ASP A 702 10.25 15.62 0.98
N ARG A 703 10.28 15.91 2.29
CA ARG A 703 9.63 17.07 2.91
C ARG A 703 10.51 17.68 4.00
N GLN A 704 10.68 19.00 3.96
CA GLN A 704 11.45 19.74 4.97
C GLN A 704 10.66 20.01 6.25
N THR A 705 9.35 19.82 6.22
CA THR A 705 8.45 19.99 7.36
C THR A 705 7.44 18.85 7.39
N ILE A 706 7.31 18.23 8.57
CA ILE A 706 6.35 17.15 8.85
C ILE A 706 5.50 17.53 10.08
N SER A 707 4.36 16.85 10.28
CA SER A 707 3.47 17.10 11.43
C SER A 707 4.09 16.59 12.72
N ALA A 708 3.92 17.34 13.83
CA ALA A 708 4.33 16.93 15.17
C ALA A 708 3.22 16.11 15.86
N ASP A 709 2.80 15.01 15.24
CA ASP A 709 1.68 14.15 15.67
C ASP A 709 2.14 12.78 16.20
N GLY A 710 3.45 12.52 16.19
CA GLY A 710 4.03 11.24 16.60
C GLY A 710 3.90 10.12 15.55
N ARG A 711 3.39 10.42 14.36
CA ARG A 711 3.10 9.45 13.27
C ARG A 711 3.72 9.82 11.93
N ASP A 712 3.74 11.11 11.61
CA ASP A 712 4.24 11.60 10.34
C ASP A 712 5.73 11.28 10.17
N VAL A 713 6.13 10.92 8.95
CA VAL A 713 7.51 10.55 8.63
C VAL A 713 8.06 11.37 7.49
N ALA A 714 9.36 11.62 7.52
CA ALA A 714 10.14 12.12 6.40
C ALA A 714 11.01 10.98 5.84
N VAL A 715 11.07 10.87 4.51
CA VAL A 715 11.90 9.89 3.80
C VAL A 715 13.16 10.58 3.31
N VAL A 716 14.32 10.17 3.81
CA VAL A 716 15.62 10.75 3.48
C VAL A 716 16.39 9.85 2.53
N THR A 717 16.63 10.32 1.32
CA THR A 717 17.57 9.73 0.37
C THR A 717 19.00 10.13 0.74
N VAL A 718 19.89 9.16 0.83
CA VAL A 718 21.31 9.33 1.14
C VAL A 718 22.13 8.96 -0.08
N GLU A 719 22.98 9.88 -0.54
CA GLU A 719 23.85 9.72 -1.70
C GLU A 719 25.32 9.74 -1.28
N VAL A 720 26.08 8.74 -1.68
CA VAL A 720 27.55 8.75 -1.58
C VAL A 720 28.11 9.38 -2.84
N GLN A 721 28.70 10.56 -2.70
CA GLN A 721 29.16 11.37 -3.84
C GLN A 721 30.67 11.54 -3.87
N ASP A 722 31.20 11.71 -5.08
CA ASP A 722 32.57 12.14 -5.28
C ASP A 722 32.77 13.66 -5.07
N ALA A 723 34.02 14.14 -5.20
CA ALA A 723 34.35 15.56 -5.01
C ALA A 723 33.67 16.50 -6.04
N LYS A 724 33.17 15.96 -7.17
CA LYS A 724 32.41 16.72 -8.19
C LYS A 724 30.90 16.70 -7.97
N GLY A 725 30.43 16.00 -6.94
CA GLY A 725 29.02 15.90 -6.63
C GLY A 725 28.24 14.84 -7.44
N ARG A 726 28.97 13.85 -8.03
CA ARG A 726 28.35 12.72 -8.73
C ARG A 726 28.19 11.56 -7.77
N ILE A 727 27.06 10.86 -7.83
CA ILE A 727 26.86 9.62 -7.10
C ILE A 727 27.90 8.62 -7.58
N VAL A 728 28.54 7.93 -6.64
CA VAL A 728 29.53 6.88 -6.92
C VAL A 728 28.79 5.55 -6.95
N PRO A 729 28.47 5.01 -8.14
CA PRO A 729 27.45 3.95 -8.31
C PRO A 729 27.93 2.54 -7.91
N ASP A 730 29.14 2.40 -7.44
CA ASP A 730 29.77 1.19 -6.92
C ASP A 730 30.22 1.36 -5.46
N ALA A 731 29.85 2.47 -4.80
CA ALA A 731 30.23 2.74 -3.41
C ALA A 731 29.28 2.07 -2.41
N CYS A 732 29.88 1.28 -1.50
CA CYS A 732 29.15 0.56 -0.43
C CYS A 732 29.78 0.83 0.96
N PRO A 733 30.09 2.09 1.37
CA PRO A 733 30.64 2.36 2.70
C PRO A 733 29.59 2.09 3.77
N MET A 734 30.02 1.67 4.97
CA MET A 734 29.18 1.66 6.16
C MET A 734 28.84 3.09 6.53
N LEU A 735 27.54 3.41 6.60
CA LEU A 735 26.99 4.70 7.01
C LEU A 735 26.48 4.60 8.45
N THR A 736 26.77 5.59 9.27
CA THR A 736 26.19 5.74 10.62
C THR A 736 25.40 7.03 10.66
N PHE A 737 24.12 6.90 10.96
CA PHE A 737 23.19 8.01 11.09
C PHE A 737 22.98 8.36 12.56
N LYS A 738 22.96 9.66 12.88
CA LYS A 738 22.68 10.18 14.22
C LYS A 738 21.61 11.27 14.11
N LEU A 739 20.58 11.15 14.91
CA LEU A 739 19.46 12.07 14.96
C LEU A 739 19.49 12.85 16.28
N ALA A 740 19.49 14.17 16.23
CA ALA A 740 19.28 15.06 17.36
C ALA A 740 17.90 15.73 17.23
N GLY A 741 17.25 16.00 18.38
CA GLY A 741 15.90 16.55 18.43
C GLY A 741 14.88 15.52 18.89
N ASP A 742 13.61 15.93 18.99
CA ASP A 742 12.51 15.13 19.53
C ASP A 742 11.80 14.37 18.37
N GLY A 743 12.38 13.25 17.99
CA GLY A 743 11.94 12.31 16.96
C GLY A 743 12.79 11.05 16.99
N ARG A 744 12.58 10.12 16.06
CA ARG A 744 13.32 8.85 16.01
C ARG A 744 13.67 8.42 14.60
N ILE A 745 14.71 7.61 14.46
CA ILE A 745 14.95 6.81 13.26
C ILE A 745 13.98 5.62 13.34
N LEU A 746 13.00 5.59 12.43
CA LEU A 746 12.00 4.53 12.37
C LEU A 746 12.54 3.30 11.64
N GLY A 747 13.34 3.51 10.61
CA GLY A 747 13.96 2.45 9.83
C GLY A 747 14.99 2.98 8.85
N VAL A 748 15.78 2.08 8.30
CA VAL A 748 16.77 2.37 7.26
C VAL A 748 16.66 1.31 6.15
N GLY A 749 17.23 1.61 4.98
CA GLY A 749 17.31 0.66 3.88
C GLY A 749 18.42 1.03 2.90
N ASN A 750 18.85 0.09 2.09
CA ASN A 750 19.85 0.34 1.03
C ASN A 750 19.46 -0.23 -0.34
N GLY A 751 18.41 -1.08 -0.39
CA GLY A 751 17.94 -1.73 -1.62
C GLY A 751 18.82 -2.88 -2.10
N ASP A 752 19.69 -3.44 -1.24
CA ASP A 752 20.44 -4.67 -1.50
C ASP A 752 19.57 -5.89 -1.18
N PRO A 753 19.14 -6.70 -2.16
CA PRO A 753 18.27 -7.85 -1.95
C PRO A 753 18.88 -8.98 -1.16
N SER A 754 20.19 -8.91 -0.87
CA SER A 754 20.95 -9.92 -0.13
C SER A 754 21.53 -9.42 1.20
N TYR A 755 21.17 -8.22 1.65
CA TYR A 755 21.67 -7.68 2.91
C TYR A 755 21.02 -8.33 4.13
N LEU A 756 21.76 -9.18 4.83
CA LEU A 756 21.31 -9.95 6.00
C LEU A 756 21.44 -9.20 7.35
N GLY A 757 21.83 -7.95 7.33
CA GLY A 757 21.92 -7.12 8.56
C GLY A 757 20.57 -6.55 8.99
N ALA A 758 20.57 -5.87 10.14
CA ALA A 758 19.37 -5.18 10.61
C ALA A 758 19.08 -3.93 9.77
N ASP A 759 17.81 -3.68 9.48
CA ASP A 759 17.26 -2.51 8.80
C ASP A 759 16.22 -1.77 9.66
N HIS A 760 15.76 -2.38 10.75
CA HIS A 760 14.79 -1.83 11.68
C HIS A 760 15.37 -1.75 13.10
N PRO A 761 15.20 -0.61 13.81
CA PRO A 761 15.63 -0.49 15.21
C PRO A 761 14.85 -1.39 16.16
N HIS A 762 15.56 -1.99 17.13
CA HIS A 762 14.93 -2.81 18.18
C HIS A 762 14.20 -2.01 19.25
N HIS A 763 14.37 -0.67 19.29
CA HIS A 763 13.82 0.21 20.32
C HIS A 763 13.08 1.39 19.70
N ASN A 764 11.98 1.81 20.34
CA ASN A 764 11.14 2.90 19.87
C ASN A 764 11.77 4.30 19.98
N ASP A 765 12.92 4.45 20.59
CA ASP A 765 13.65 5.70 20.81
C ASP A 765 15.01 5.73 20.10
N CYS A 766 15.10 5.12 18.93
CA CYS A 766 16.36 5.03 18.20
C CYS A 766 16.81 6.38 17.66
N HIS A 767 18.00 6.82 18.09
CA HIS A 767 18.67 8.03 17.62
C HIS A 767 19.98 7.77 16.85
N GLU A 768 20.47 6.52 16.82
CA GLU A 768 21.66 6.14 16.07
C GLU A 768 21.47 4.77 15.42
N PHE A 769 21.75 4.68 14.10
CA PHE A 769 21.67 3.43 13.37
C PHE A 769 22.71 3.38 12.24
N SER A 770 23.16 2.16 11.89
CA SER A 770 24.16 1.97 10.84
C SER A 770 23.72 0.95 9.81
N ILE A 771 23.97 1.26 8.51
CA ILE A 771 23.71 0.37 7.39
C ILE A 771 24.76 0.65 6.29
N PRO A 772 25.25 -0.35 5.53
CA PRO A 772 26.08 -0.06 4.36
C PRO A 772 25.23 0.62 3.27
N ALA A 773 25.81 1.57 2.55
CA ALA A 773 25.22 1.98 1.28
C ALA A 773 25.25 0.82 0.29
N PHE A 774 24.31 0.80 -0.65
CA PHE A 774 24.32 -0.13 -1.77
C PHE A 774 24.30 0.64 -3.09
N ASN A 775 25.32 0.43 -3.90
CA ASN A 775 25.50 1.12 -5.19
C ASN A 775 25.29 2.65 -5.07
N GLY A 776 25.96 3.23 -4.04
CA GLY A 776 26.00 4.67 -3.79
C GLY A 776 24.78 5.27 -3.08
N LEU A 777 23.78 4.48 -2.71
CA LEU A 777 22.53 4.95 -2.12
C LEU A 777 22.20 4.24 -0.80
N ALA A 778 21.45 4.95 0.05
CA ALA A 778 20.74 4.42 1.22
C ALA A 778 19.51 5.30 1.51
N GLN A 779 18.64 4.83 2.39
CA GLN A 779 17.42 5.52 2.84
C GLN A 779 17.36 5.54 4.36
N VAL A 780 16.86 6.64 4.92
CA VAL A 780 16.53 6.77 6.35
C VAL A 780 15.10 7.29 6.46
N ILE A 781 14.30 6.64 7.30
CA ILE A 781 12.93 7.05 7.60
C ILE A 781 12.94 7.67 9.00
N ILE A 782 12.60 8.95 9.08
CA ILE A 782 12.56 9.73 10.33
C ILE A 782 11.12 9.97 10.73
N GLN A 783 10.75 9.60 11.97
CA GLN A 783 9.41 9.84 12.51
C GLN A 783 9.42 11.00 13.50
N SER A 784 8.39 11.85 13.44
CA SER A 784 8.16 12.94 14.38
C SER A 784 7.77 12.43 15.77
N SER A 785 7.93 13.30 16.78
CA SER A 785 7.25 13.19 18.07
C SER A 785 5.99 14.06 18.10
N ARG A 786 5.32 14.14 19.27
CA ARG A 786 4.18 15.04 19.50
C ARG A 786 4.59 16.47 19.84
N HIS A 787 5.88 16.78 19.81
CA HIS A 787 6.40 18.11 20.12
C HIS A 787 7.07 18.72 18.91
N SER A 788 6.73 19.98 18.63
CA SER A 788 7.38 20.74 17.55
C SER A 788 8.85 20.96 17.86
N SER A 789 9.74 20.56 16.96
CA SER A 789 11.19 20.68 17.12
C SER A 789 11.89 20.75 15.75
N ALA A 790 13.19 21.02 15.78
CA ALA A 790 14.07 20.80 14.63
C ALA A 790 14.81 19.47 14.81
N LEU A 791 14.59 18.54 13.89
CA LEU A 791 15.28 17.26 13.83
C LEU A 791 16.54 17.44 13.00
N GLN A 792 17.71 17.19 13.59
CA GLN A 792 19.00 17.29 12.90
C GLN A 792 19.55 15.89 12.67
N LEU A 793 19.59 15.46 11.41
CA LEU A 793 20.18 14.19 11.00
C LEU A 793 21.61 14.44 10.50
N SER A 794 22.59 13.70 11.03
CA SER A 794 23.94 13.59 10.48
C SER A 794 24.17 12.18 9.94
N GLY A 795 24.91 12.08 8.84
CA GLY A 795 25.36 10.82 8.24
C GLY A 795 26.88 10.79 8.15
N GLU A 796 27.51 9.80 8.76
CA GLU A 796 28.96 9.65 8.88
C GLU A 796 29.43 8.36 8.20
N ALA A 797 30.63 8.39 7.60
CA ALA A 797 31.33 7.20 7.12
C ALA A 797 32.85 7.45 7.14
N ASN A 798 33.63 6.37 7.24
CA ASN A 798 35.08 6.47 7.28
C ASN A 798 35.61 7.17 6.01
N LYS A 799 36.45 8.21 6.20
CA LYS A 799 37.12 9.02 5.15
C LYS A 799 36.15 9.83 4.26
N LEU A 800 34.85 9.90 4.57
CA LEU A 800 33.93 10.76 3.85
C LEU A 800 33.61 12.02 4.66
N LYS A 801 33.31 13.11 3.98
CA LYS A 801 32.73 14.28 4.64
C LYS A 801 31.32 13.96 5.11
N THR A 802 31.03 14.28 6.37
CA THR A 802 29.72 14.14 7.00
C THR A 802 28.65 14.91 6.22
N GLY A 803 27.50 14.29 6.00
CA GLY A 803 26.29 14.92 5.52
C GLY A 803 25.43 15.39 6.69
N GLU A 804 24.77 16.52 6.55
CA GLU A 804 23.85 17.07 7.54
C GLU A 804 22.53 17.47 6.87
N LEU A 805 21.41 17.27 7.59
CA LEU A 805 20.07 17.62 7.12
C LEU A 805 19.22 18.06 8.32
N THR A 806 18.42 19.11 8.14
CA THR A 806 17.43 19.54 9.14
C THR A 806 16.02 19.33 8.60
N ILE A 807 15.16 18.74 9.43
CA ILE A 807 13.72 18.53 9.19
C ILE A 807 12.99 19.23 10.35
N ASN A 808 12.00 20.07 10.04
CA ASN A 808 11.20 20.75 11.05
C ASN A 808 9.93 19.98 11.35
N THR A 809 9.48 19.94 12.60
CA THR A 809 8.16 19.42 12.98
C THR A 809 7.27 20.57 13.45
N LYS A 810 5.99 20.57 13.07
CA LYS A 810 5.00 21.60 13.42
C LYS A 810 3.77 21.01 14.06
#